data_95515035aed0cd6eb579d213675876d1
#
_entry.id   95515035aed0cd6eb579d213675876d1
#
_cell.length_a   1.000
_cell.length_b   1.000
_cell.length_c   1.000
_cell.angle_alpha   90.00
_cell.angle_beta   90.00
_cell.angle_gamma   90.00
#
_symmetry.space_group_name_H-M   'P 1'
#
loop_
_entity.id
_entity.type
_entity.pdbx_description
1 polymer ?
#
loop_
_entity_poly.entity_id
_entity_poly.type
_entity_poly.pdbx_seq_one_letter_code
_entity_poly.pdbx_strand_id
1 'polypeptide(L)'
;MAVTNLLKTQVDQPVFEWMRFAPTATNSTSILLSSDTSARYMYYIIGQAMFRYDTYSDSWQECAAPNIAPSTCVAGKYSAHSGNRGHTISATSTTITVGGFGRLGNLCVGSKIRILYGTGAGQERTITACSDGVIHDNGLATTASANQIGDSTKKWRVNQWDGYNCRLTFSTGQSQIRKILYNDTTTLTFFDTNHQAVDNFNNSSFSAVTPFAVPVTTAGAQTNFVIESSVLTVDSSWTVTPDASSIYEIMTGGIWLITSAISTPFVRFQYYDILLDSWLTKTPCGPMHYAASLATDIAIDTIDESTGAFLHGVTASSATTKTLVQSGATYEYDRYANYQLRIISGTGIGQKRRIVANSADTFYVEKKWDITPDNTSGYAIYGDTDKIWFTGNASSALVQYSVEKDLWSSAPIVDSGIVRQISATPASGITLFYGPPHEGYAITSITYVSNGILSVAVNAAGTNYVVGDLVTCSTTGSGGQVYVTGVTAGGAVTSLQLAACGGGYSNGSSNTTGGSGSGLTITLTVGKVGSVNTPVNHDFRHGEFVTIAGCATETTFNNTFEIIGTNSLGNFSIAANAGATQSPTANNSFTTSLIVDSTKNWNTNEHVGRVVFVQAAGNSPTSNGARRITANTATTLTLSSAITSMSHGTSRYIIQEARPFGAMCINKVVERSPMGWASSGSSTTLVDTTKNWINNQYQNCRVRIVSGTGEGNDVVITSNTPTTLTVASWNVATPDTTSKYEIMDSYGIVTTGSGTTTVTDANKNFPTNYLAGKRIRYIAGTASSSASTATVEATITSNTATVITIPTLTSNSTDTFYAIYEIPARSTGIDLRWLFGVSDENKKGRWLISPRGGGSNVFDIYDIPTNTWEITPFISPYTQTLTTGSMYAYDGDDSYFFTKDATGRLYELDLNTFKVESAGIIPYAHGTAILGNRMVIVKTVDGLKYLYVMRHTGQEMWRTLKFW
;
A
#
# COMPACT_ATOMS: atom_id res chain seq x y z
N MET A 1 49.64 7.16 -5.90
CA MET A 1 49.59 6.54 -4.59
C MET A 1 50.01 7.43 -3.40
N ALA A 2 50.44 8.66 -3.61
CA ALA A 2 50.90 9.54 -2.52
C ALA A 2 49.92 10.63 -2.12
N VAL A 3 48.89 10.90 -2.91
CA VAL A 3 47.91 11.96 -2.60
C VAL A 3 46.76 11.49 -1.67
N THR A 4 46.44 10.21 -1.70
CA THR A 4 45.37 9.62 -0.86
C THR A 4 45.76 9.51 0.60
N ASN A 5 47.03 9.42 0.93
CA ASN A 5 47.47 9.33 2.33
C ASN A 5 47.67 10.69 3.02
N LEU A 6 47.78 11.78 2.27
CA LEU A 6 47.95 13.11 2.88
C LEU A 6 46.61 13.71 3.32
N LEU A 7 45.52 13.34 2.68
CA LEU A 7 44.17 13.77 3.08
C LEU A 7 43.67 13.01 4.32
N LYS A 8 44.11 11.78 4.51
CA LYS A 8 43.72 10.97 5.67
C LYS A 8 44.34 11.39 6.99
N THR A 9 45.45 12.10 6.95
CA THR A 9 46.19 12.52 8.17
C THR A 9 45.86 13.94 8.62
N GLN A 10 45.12 14.72 7.86
CA GLN A 10 44.76 16.10 8.24
C GLN A 10 43.30 16.30 8.66
N VAL A 11 42.47 15.28 8.59
CA VAL A 11 41.03 15.42 8.96
C VAL A 11 40.65 14.38 10.01
N ASP A 12 41.26 14.45 11.18
CA ASP A 12 40.78 13.77 12.37
C ASP A 12 39.49 14.43 12.98
N GLN A 13 38.97 15.43 12.32
CA GLN A 13 37.72 16.10 12.69
C GLN A 13 36.87 16.30 11.45
N PRO A 14 35.58 15.92 11.44
CA PRO A 14 34.69 16.22 10.35
C PRO A 14 34.61 17.74 10.15
N VAL A 15 34.85 18.20 8.92
CA VAL A 15 34.78 19.63 8.60
C VAL A 15 33.31 19.98 8.44
N PHE A 16 32.75 20.64 9.43
CA PHE A 16 31.41 21.18 9.38
C PHE A 16 31.43 22.54 8.65
N GLU A 17 30.71 22.63 7.56
CA GLU A 17 30.48 23.88 6.86
C GLU A 17 29.24 24.56 7.39
N TRP A 18 29.29 25.89 7.55
CA TRP A 18 28.12 26.70 7.90
C TRP A 18 27.22 26.87 6.68
N MET A 19 25.96 26.53 6.78
CA MET A 19 24.99 26.76 5.75
C MET A 19 23.98 27.80 6.17
N ARG A 20 23.31 28.41 5.18
CA ARG A 20 22.32 29.47 5.37
C ARG A 20 21.19 29.10 6.30
N PHE A 21 20.56 30.11 6.86
CA PHE A 21 19.45 30.02 7.78
C PHE A 21 18.30 29.19 7.24
N ALA A 22 17.85 28.22 8.05
CA ALA A 22 16.56 27.62 7.86
C ALA A 22 15.43 28.62 8.16
N PRO A 23 14.24 28.45 7.61
CA PRO A 23 13.09 29.27 7.97
C PRO A 23 12.86 29.26 9.48
N THR A 24 12.38 30.37 10.01
CA THR A 24 12.24 30.61 11.45
C THR A 24 11.58 29.46 12.21
N ALA A 25 12.30 28.89 13.16
CA ALA A 25 11.83 27.80 13.98
C ALA A 25 11.80 28.20 15.45
N THR A 26 10.61 28.26 16.01
CA THR A 26 10.43 28.50 17.46
C THR A 26 9.80 27.31 18.18
N ASN A 27 9.67 26.16 17.53
CA ASN A 27 8.92 25.04 18.08
C ASN A 27 9.80 23.84 18.42
N SER A 28 9.46 23.14 19.50
CA SER A 28 10.18 21.96 20.02
C SER A 28 10.07 20.72 19.13
N THR A 29 9.17 20.72 18.16
CA THR A 29 8.95 19.61 17.22
C THR A 29 9.33 20.06 15.81
N SER A 30 10.42 19.54 15.29
CA SER A 30 10.84 19.74 13.92
C SER A 30 11.50 18.49 13.37
N ILE A 31 11.32 18.25 12.10
CA ILE A 31 11.74 17.02 11.44
C ILE A 31 12.47 17.39 10.16
N LEU A 32 13.68 16.88 10.00
CA LEU A 32 14.46 16.96 8.78
C LEU A 32 14.43 15.60 8.07
N LEU A 33 14.07 15.61 6.81
CA LEU A 33 13.93 14.43 5.98
C LEU A 33 14.93 14.45 4.83
N SER A 34 15.42 13.29 4.46
CA SER A 34 16.21 13.16 3.26
C SER A 34 15.36 13.40 2.03
N SER A 35 16.04 13.77 0.96
CA SER A 35 15.48 13.95 -0.34
C SER A 35 14.92 12.63 -0.91
N ASP A 36 14.21 12.81 -1.95
CA ASP A 36 13.77 11.83 -2.92
C ASP A 36 14.93 11.04 -3.56
N THR A 37 14.59 10.22 -4.51
CA THR A 37 15.54 9.47 -5.33
C THR A 37 16.52 10.36 -6.11
N SER A 38 16.22 11.66 -6.25
CA SER A 38 17.09 12.61 -6.98
C SER A 38 18.26 13.14 -6.15
N ALA A 39 18.30 12.87 -4.86
CA ALA A 39 19.30 13.38 -3.91
C ALA A 39 19.44 14.93 -3.89
N ARG A 40 18.50 15.62 -4.50
CA ARG A 40 18.55 17.09 -4.67
C ARG A 40 17.82 17.83 -3.56
N TYR A 41 16.70 17.29 -3.07
CA TYR A 41 15.81 18.00 -2.15
C TYR A 41 15.83 17.40 -0.75
N MET A 42 15.82 18.25 0.26
CA MET A 42 15.52 17.90 1.63
C MET A 42 14.24 18.62 2.07
N TYR A 43 13.52 18.02 2.99
CA TYR A 43 12.27 18.57 3.52
C TYR A 43 12.40 18.82 5.02
N TYR A 44 11.92 19.96 5.44
CA TYR A 44 11.91 20.38 6.82
C TYR A 44 10.50 20.72 7.25
N ILE A 45 10.01 20.02 8.26
CA ILE A 45 8.67 20.23 8.80
C ILE A 45 8.81 20.80 10.20
N ILE A 46 8.13 21.90 10.44
CA ILE A 46 8.11 22.57 11.73
C ILE A 46 6.70 23.05 12.08
N GLY A 47 6.12 22.50 13.15
CA GLY A 47 4.73 22.77 13.48
C GLY A 47 3.80 22.45 12.29
N GLN A 48 3.06 23.43 11.82
CA GLN A 48 2.20 23.32 10.64
C GLN A 48 2.83 23.91 9.37
N ALA A 49 4.13 24.11 9.34
CA ALA A 49 4.84 24.60 8.16
C ALA A 49 5.75 23.51 7.60
N MET A 50 5.88 23.45 6.30
CA MET A 50 6.79 22.56 5.60
C MET A 50 7.60 23.36 4.57
N PHE A 51 8.88 23.05 4.51
CA PHE A 51 9.83 23.69 3.60
C PHE A 51 10.62 22.63 2.86
N ARG A 52 10.95 22.93 1.61
CA ARG A 52 11.85 22.15 0.77
C ARG A 52 13.15 22.94 0.56
N TYR A 53 14.27 22.30 0.80
CA TYR A 53 15.60 22.82 0.53
C TYR A 53 16.16 22.18 -0.75
N ASP A 54 16.54 22.99 -1.71
CA ASP A 54 17.24 22.57 -2.91
C ASP A 54 18.76 22.64 -2.66
N THR A 55 19.41 21.47 -2.62
CA THR A 55 20.84 21.36 -2.36
C THR A 55 21.71 21.93 -3.48
N TYR A 56 21.17 22.15 -4.67
CA TYR A 56 21.90 22.70 -5.81
C TYR A 56 21.85 24.22 -5.85
N SER A 57 20.71 24.80 -5.56
CA SER A 57 20.54 26.26 -5.58
C SER A 57 20.70 26.90 -4.22
N ASP A 58 20.97 26.13 -3.18
CA ASP A 58 21.07 26.59 -1.78
C ASP A 58 19.89 27.48 -1.40
N SER A 59 18.68 27.01 -1.68
CA SER A 59 17.47 27.81 -1.50
C SER A 59 16.34 27.03 -0.85
N TRP A 60 15.54 27.72 -0.05
CA TRP A 60 14.35 27.21 0.59
C TRP A 60 13.09 27.62 -0.15
N GLN A 61 12.15 26.71 -0.26
CA GLN A 61 10.81 26.92 -0.77
C GLN A 61 9.78 26.43 0.25
N GLU A 62 8.77 27.21 0.53
CA GLU A 62 7.62 26.79 1.31
C GLU A 62 6.75 25.85 0.48
N CYS A 63 6.30 24.77 1.11
CA CYS A 63 5.43 23.76 0.53
C CYS A 63 4.08 23.76 1.26
N ALA A 64 3.11 23.01 0.72
CA ALA A 64 1.82 22.86 1.36
C ALA A 64 1.95 22.38 2.81
N ALA A 65 1.31 23.08 3.71
CA ALA A 65 1.35 22.78 5.14
C ALA A 65 0.65 21.45 5.44
N PRO A 66 1.19 20.60 6.35
CA PRO A 66 0.46 19.45 6.83
C PRO A 66 -0.82 19.89 7.55
N ASN A 67 -1.89 19.16 7.40
CA ASN A 67 -3.19 19.51 7.95
C ASN A 67 -3.26 19.64 9.44
N ILE A 68 -2.36 19.01 10.12
CA ILE A 68 -2.29 18.95 11.58
C ILE A 68 -0.84 19.13 11.95
N ALA A 69 -0.60 20.05 12.89
CA ALA A 69 0.72 20.17 13.47
C ALA A 69 1.18 18.82 13.99
N PRO A 70 2.33 18.33 13.58
CA PRO A 70 2.94 17.19 14.20
C PRO A 70 3.28 17.56 15.64
N SER A 71 2.43 17.20 16.59
CA SER A 71 2.73 17.45 18.01
C SER A 71 3.77 16.47 18.53
N THR A 72 3.86 15.31 17.92
CA THR A 72 4.76 14.22 18.31
C THR A 72 4.97 13.33 17.11
N CYS A 73 5.74 13.76 16.12
CA CYS A 73 5.87 13.01 14.89
C CYS A 73 7.24 12.50 14.66
N VAL A 74 7.26 11.35 14.09
CA VAL A 74 8.39 10.87 13.35
C VAL A 74 8.01 10.87 11.89
N ALA A 75 8.74 11.59 11.08
CA ALA A 75 8.53 11.56 9.66
C ALA A 75 9.22 10.35 9.05
N GLY A 76 8.52 9.73 8.16
CA GLY A 76 9.04 8.62 7.40
C GLY A 76 9.88 9.06 6.21
N LYS A 77 10.70 8.15 5.78
CA LYS A 77 11.34 8.18 4.49
C LYS A 77 10.34 8.04 3.34
N TYR A 78 10.83 8.28 2.13
CA TYR A 78 10.13 8.00 0.89
C TYR A 78 9.68 6.56 0.79
N SER A 79 8.57 6.37 0.12
CA SER A 79 8.20 5.10 -0.47
C SER A 79 8.16 5.28 -1.98
N ALA A 80 8.92 4.49 -2.71
CA ALA A 80 8.86 4.44 -4.16
C ALA A 80 7.49 4.01 -4.69
N HIS A 81 6.67 3.39 -3.86
CA HIS A 81 5.33 2.94 -4.21
C HIS A 81 4.22 3.96 -4.01
N SER A 82 4.51 5.07 -3.37
CA SER A 82 3.53 6.12 -3.15
C SER A 82 3.43 7.11 -4.31
N GLY A 83 4.05 6.76 -5.44
CA GLY A 83 4.14 7.60 -6.60
C GLY A 83 2.80 8.08 -7.14
N ASN A 84 2.86 9.10 -7.95
CA ASN A 84 1.68 9.64 -8.61
C ASN A 84 1.14 8.61 -9.60
N ARG A 85 -0.08 8.13 -9.37
CA ARG A 85 -0.77 7.16 -10.20
C ARG A 85 -1.87 7.83 -11.01
N GLY A 86 -2.19 7.29 -12.17
CA GLY A 86 -3.29 7.78 -12.97
C GLY A 86 -3.43 7.02 -14.29
N HIS A 87 -4.48 7.35 -15.02
CA HIS A 87 -4.66 6.89 -16.40
C HIS A 87 -3.71 7.62 -17.34
N THR A 88 -3.15 6.88 -18.28
CA THR A 88 -2.39 7.45 -19.39
C THR A 88 -3.34 8.18 -20.32
N ILE A 89 -3.00 9.40 -20.72
CA ILE A 89 -3.76 10.14 -21.72
C ILE A 89 -3.41 9.67 -23.12
N SER A 90 -2.10 9.56 -23.41
CA SER A 90 -1.55 9.03 -24.66
C SER A 90 -0.07 8.72 -24.47
N ALA A 91 0.53 7.97 -25.40
CA ALA A 91 1.97 7.76 -25.43
C ALA A 91 2.51 7.61 -26.87
N THR A 92 3.82 7.80 -27.02
CA THR A 92 4.59 7.43 -28.20
C THR A 92 5.66 6.40 -27.80
N SER A 93 6.52 6.01 -28.72
CA SER A 93 7.60 5.06 -28.38
C SER A 93 8.51 5.52 -27.25
N THR A 94 8.69 6.83 -27.03
CA THR A 94 9.63 7.39 -26.04
C THR A 94 9.02 8.43 -25.12
N THR A 95 7.70 8.64 -25.21
CA THR A 95 7.00 9.58 -24.33
C THR A 95 5.72 8.99 -23.78
N ILE A 96 5.24 9.56 -22.68
CA ILE A 96 3.93 9.27 -22.11
C ILE A 96 3.29 10.58 -21.64
N THR A 97 2.02 10.80 -21.97
CA THR A 97 1.25 11.97 -21.54
C THR A 97 0.41 11.60 -20.33
N VAL A 98 0.55 12.37 -19.28
CA VAL A 98 -0.07 12.17 -17.97
C VAL A 98 -0.74 13.46 -17.49
N GLY A 99 -1.44 13.44 -16.36
CA GLY A 99 -1.98 14.66 -15.75
C GLY A 99 -0.89 15.70 -15.49
N GLY A 100 -1.20 16.97 -15.73
CA GLY A 100 -0.23 18.05 -15.67
C GLY A 100 0.21 18.38 -14.24
N PHE A 101 1.49 18.68 -14.08
CA PHE A 101 2.12 19.04 -12.79
C PHE A 101 2.47 20.53 -12.72
N GLY A 102 2.02 21.33 -13.69
CA GLY A 102 2.43 22.74 -13.77
C GLY A 102 3.95 22.85 -13.76
N ARG A 103 4.50 23.69 -12.87
CA ARG A 103 5.95 23.88 -12.72
C ARG A 103 6.64 22.80 -11.87
N LEU A 104 5.91 21.86 -11.30
CA LEU A 104 6.45 20.83 -10.42
C LEU A 104 6.94 19.59 -11.18
N GLY A 105 6.67 19.49 -12.48
CA GLY A 105 7.03 18.32 -13.31
C GLY A 105 8.51 17.97 -13.28
N ASN A 106 9.40 18.95 -13.12
CA ASN A 106 10.84 18.67 -13.01
C ASN A 106 11.21 17.83 -11.77
N LEU A 107 10.33 17.74 -10.78
CA LEU A 107 10.56 16.92 -9.58
C LEU A 107 10.49 15.41 -9.89
N CYS A 108 9.89 15.02 -11.02
CA CYS A 108 9.85 13.61 -11.42
C CYS A 108 11.01 13.19 -12.32
N VAL A 109 11.86 14.12 -12.78
CA VAL A 109 13.02 13.78 -13.62
C VAL A 109 14.03 12.98 -12.79
N GLY A 110 14.51 11.87 -13.35
CA GLY A 110 15.32 10.88 -12.64
C GLY A 110 14.52 9.79 -11.93
N SER A 111 13.22 9.99 -11.73
CA SER A 111 12.34 8.98 -11.17
C SER A 111 11.95 7.95 -12.21
N LYS A 112 11.48 6.80 -11.76
CA LYS A 112 10.95 5.76 -12.64
C LYS A 112 9.46 5.93 -12.85
N ILE A 113 9.00 5.63 -14.06
CA ILE A 113 7.59 5.45 -14.39
C ILE A 113 7.36 4.00 -14.76
N ARG A 114 6.32 3.42 -14.21
CA ARG A 114 5.91 2.03 -14.41
C ARG A 114 4.50 1.98 -14.95
N ILE A 115 4.24 1.07 -15.88
CA ILE A 115 2.88 0.74 -16.30
C ILE A 115 2.39 -0.40 -15.42
N LEU A 116 1.38 -0.12 -14.61
CA LEU A 116 0.82 -1.10 -13.66
C LEU A 116 -0.18 -2.02 -14.31
N TYR A 117 -0.99 -1.49 -15.25
CA TYR A 117 -2.12 -2.17 -15.85
C TYR A 117 -2.36 -1.70 -17.28
N GLY A 118 -3.14 -2.48 -18.08
CA GLY A 118 -3.47 -2.17 -19.46
C GLY A 118 -2.34 -2.44 -20.43
N THR A 119 -2.39 -1.80 -21.58
CA THR A 119 -1.40 -1.96 -22.66
C THR A 119 -0.01 -1.58 -22.14
N GLY A 120 0.96 -2.48 -22.30
CA GLY A 120 2.33 -2.28 -21.84
C GLY A 120 2.56 -2.53 -20.34
N ALA A 121 1.61 -3.13 -19.62
CA ALA A 121 1.76 -3.45 -18.19
C ALA A 121 3.07 -4.19 -17.88
N GLY A 122 3.68 -3.85 -16.74
CA GLY A 122 4.94 -4.42 -16.28
C GLY A 122 6.19 -3.71 -16.79
N GLN A 123 6.09 -2.83 -17.78
CA GLN A 123 7.22 -2.05 -18.27
C GLN A 123 7.57 -0.92 -17.30
N GLU A 124 8.86 -0.64 -17.17
CA GLU A 124 9.41 0.43 -16.34
C GLU A 124 10.45 1.21 -17.13
N ARG A 125 10.46 2.55 -16.99
CA ARG A 125 11.40 3.47 -17.65
C ARG A 125 11.82 4.57 -16.69
N THR A 126 12.98 5.16 -16.93
CA THR A 126 13.44 6.36 -16.20
C THR A 126 12.99 7.60 -16.93
N ILE A 127 12.40 8.54 -16.22
CA ILE A 127 11.98 9.84 -16.76
C ILE A 127 13.21 10.71 -16.93
N THR A 128 13.50 11.14 -18.16
CA THR A 128 14.66 11.99 -18.50
C THR A 128 14.29 13.45 -18.67
N ALA A 129 13.03 13.72 -18.98
CA ALA A 129 12.52 15.10 -19.07
C ALA A 129 11.00 15.14 -18.79
N CYS A 130 10.53 16.28 -18.34
CA CYS A 130 9.11 16.59 -18.22
C CYS A 130 8.84 17.95 -18.86
N SER A 131 7.81 18.01 -19.72
CA SER A 131 7.31 19.29 -20.20
C SER A 131 6.47 19.98 -19.14
N ASP A 132 6.43 21.31 -19.16
CA ASP A 132 5.42 22.07 -18.43
C ASP A 132 4.00 21.67 -18.90
N GLY A 133 3.01 21.90 -18.02
CA GLY A 133 1.62 21.50 -18.28
C GLY A 133 1.06 22.13 -19.58
N VAL A 134 0.57 21.26 -20.45
CA VAL A 134 -0.18 21.68 -21.66
C VAL A 134 -1.62 21.93 -21.26
N ILE A 135 -2.09 23.15 -21.48
CA ILE A 135 -3.47 23.53 -21.15
C ILE A 135 -4.42 23.05 -22.24
N HIS A 136 -5.43 22.27 -21.87
CA HIS A 136 -6.44 21.73 -22.76
C HIS A 136 -7.77 22.49 -22.66
N ASP A 137 -8.10 22.95 -21.47
CA ASP A 137 -9.28 23.79 -21.22
C ASP A 137 -9.00 24.72 -20.04
N ASN A 138 -9.76 25.80 -19.95
CA ASN A 138 -9.70 26.76 -18.85
C ASN A 138 -11.09 27.28 -18.56
N GLY A 139 -11.34 27.74 -17.38
CA GLY A 139 -12.66 28.22 -17.00
C GLY A 139 -12.64 29.12 -15.78
N LEU A 140 -13.82 29.67 -15.56
CA LEU A 140 -14.16 30.45 -14.38
C LEU A 140 -15.20 29.68 -13.59
N ALA A 141 -14.85 29.29 -12.37
CA ALA A 141 -15.77 28.52 -11.55
C ALA A 141 -17.04 29.32 -11.24
N THR A 142 -18.18 28.75 -11.61
CA THR A 142 -19.51 29.25 -11.25
C THR A 142 -19.99 28.65 -9.93
N THR A 143 -19.53 27.45 -9.62
CA THR A 143 -19.70 26.79 -8.32
C THR A 143 -18.40 26.12 -7.92
N ALA A 144 -18.09 26.09 -6.65
CA ALA A 144 -16.96 25.33 -6.13
C ALA A 144 -17.21 24.86 -4.70
N SER A 145 -16.64 23.72 -4.39
CA SER A 145 -16.58 23.14 -3.05
C SER A 145 -15.17 22.60 -2.82
N ALA A 146 -14.97 22.02 -1.66
CA ALA A 146 -13.74 21.29 -1.37
C ALA A 146 -13.42 20.23 -2.43
N ASN A 147 -14.42 19.60 -2.98
CA ASN A 147 -14.31 18.39 -3.79
C ASN A 147 -14.64 18.61 -5.27
N GLN A 148 -15.19 19.75 -5.63
CA GLN A 148 -15.72 19.99 -6.97
C GLN A 148 -15.50 21.42 -7.43
N ILE A 149 -15.34 21.59 -8.74
CA ILE A 149 -15.40 22.88 -9.43
C ILE A 149 -16.42 22.73 -10.55
N GLY A 150 -17.44 23.59 -10.58
CA GLY A 150 -18.41 23.67 -11.67
C GLY A 150 -18.23 24.95 -12.49
N ASP A 151 -18.37 24.81 -13.80
CA ASP A 151 -18.47 25.92 -14.76
C ASP A 151 -19.66 25.69 -15.66
N SER A 152 -20.76 26.40 -15.42
CA SER A 152 -22.03 26.25 -16.14
C SER A 152 -21.96 26.59 -17.63
N THR A 153 -20.87 27.18 -18.09
CA THR A 153 -20.65 27.50 -19.51
C THR A 153 -20.10 26.32 -20.31
N LYS A 154 -19.67 25.24 -19.62
CA LYS A 154 -19.04 24.10 -20.26
C LYS A 154 -20.05 23.12 -20.83
N LYS A 155 -19.56 22.32 -21.79
CA LYS A 155 -20.26 21.20 -22.42
C LYS A 155 -19.29 20.01 -22.54
N TRP A 156 -18.78 19.57 -21.41
CA TRP A 156 -17.86 18.41 -21.41
C TRP A 156 -18.60 17.10 -21.65
N ARG A 157 -17.90 16.12 -22.20
CA ARG A 157 -18.39 14.74 -22.17
C ARG A 157 -18.17 14.15 -20.79
N VAL A 158 -19.03 13.24 -20.37
CA VAL A 158 -18.87 12.51 -19.12
C VAL A 158 -17.51 11.79 -19.12
N ASN A 159 -16.73 11.99 -18.09
CA ASN A 159 -15.37 11.46 -17.88
C ASN A 159 -14.35 11.85 -18.98
N GLN A 160 -14.58 12.97 -19.68
CA GLN A 160 -13.64 13.49 -20.67
C GLN A 160 -12.27 13.79 -20.08
N TRP A 161 -12.24 14.24 -18.82
CA TRP A 161 -11.06 14.78 -18.17
C TRP A 161 -10.42 13.81 -17.18
N ASP A 162 -10.85 12.56 -17.15
CA ASP A 162 -10.14 11.54 -16.39
C ASP A 162 -8.70 11.38 -16.91
N GLY A 163 -7.76 11.23 -15.97
CA GLY A 163 -6.33 11.23 -16.25
C GLY A 163 -5.66 12.60 -16.33
N TYR A 164 -6.44 13.68 -16.39
CA TYR A 164 -5.94 15.06 -16.36
C TYR A 164 -5.89 15.63 -14.96
N ASN A 165 -5.14 16.73 -14.80
CA ASN A 165 -5.13 17.50 -13.56
C ASN A 165 -5.78 18.86 -13.79
N CYS A 166 -6.44 19.38 -12.74
CA CYS A 166 -6.94 20.72 -12.66
C CYS A 166 -6.01 21.56 -11.78
N ARG A 167 -5.56 22.72 -12.27
CA ARG A 167 -4.75 23.66 -11.50
C ARG A 167 -5.46 25.01 -11.37
N LEU A 168 -5.45 25.56 -10.16
CA LEU A 168 -5.98 26.91 -9.91
C LEU A 168 -4.97 27.95 -10.35
N THR A 169 -5.38 28.88 -11.21
CA THR A 169 -4.51 29.95 -11.74
C THR A 169 -4.71 31.28 -11.05
N PHE A 170 -5.89 31.46 -10.43
CA PHE A 170 -6.21 32.67 -9.67
C PHE A 170 -7.23 32.32 -8.58
N SER A 171 -6.96 32.68 -7.37
CA SER A 171 -7.82 32.65 -6.15
C SER A 171 -6.95 32.50 -4.90
N THR A 172 -7.57 32.38 -3.73
CA THR A 172 -6.86 32.02 -2.46
C THR A 172 -6.16 30.66 -2.51
N GLY A 173 -6.55 29.77 -3.43
CA GLY A 173 -5.92 28.47 -3.67
C GLY A 173 -4.99 28.45 -4.88
N GLN A 174 -4.50 29.59 -5.34
CA GLN A 174 -3.63 29.69 -6.53
C GLN A 174 -2.47 28.72 -6.47
N SER A 175 -2.18 28.09 -7.60
CA SER A 175 -1.14 27.07 -7.81
C SER A 175 -1.45 25.66 -7.27
N GLN A 176 -2.54 25.43 -6.57
CA GLN A 176 -2.95 24.09 -6.18
C GLN A 176 -3.31 23.25 -7.41
N ILE A 177 -2.83 22.01 -7.45
CA ILE A 177 -3.07 21.04 -8.51
C ILE A 177 -3.87 19.87 -7.91
N ARG A 178 -4.91 19.43 -8.63
CA ARG A 178 -5.72 18.28 -8.21
C ARG A 178 -5.98 17.35 -9.39
N LYS A 179 -5.90 16.05 -9.16
CA LYS A 179 -6.35 15.05 -10.14
C LYS A 179 -7.85 15.13 -10.30
N ILE A 180 -8.30 15.07 -11.53
CA ILE A 180 -9.73 14.95 -11.85
C ILE A 180 -10.08 13.48 -11.72
N LEU A 181 -11.02 13.17 -10.82
CA LEU A 181 -11.52 11.82 -10.59
C LEU A 181 -12.54 11.42 -11.65
N TYR A 182 -13.50 12.28 -11.87
CA TYR A 182 -14.47 12.18 -12.96
C TYR A 182 -15.07 13.55 -13.21
N ASN A 183 -15.75 13.70 -14.34
CA ASN A 183 -16.52 14.91 -14.64
C ASN A 183 -17.88 14.56 -15.26
N ASP A 184 -18.86 15.39 -14.96
CA ASP A 184 -20.08 15.49 -15.76
C ASP A 184 -19.93 16.58 -16.85
N THR A 185 -21.05 17.08 -17.39
CA THR A 185 -21.02 18.06 -18.50
C THR A 185 -20.52 19.44 -18.11
N THR A 186 -20.49 19.78 -16.82
CA THR A 186 -20.16 21.11 -16.29
C THR A 186 -19.31 21.11 -15.03
N THR A 187 -19.13 19.96 -14.39
CA THR A 187 -18.50 19.83 -13.06
C THR A 187 -17.35 18.85 -13.08
N LEU A 188 -16.19 19.29 -12.55
CA LEU A 188 -15.05 18.45 -12.24
C LEU A 188 -15.18 17.98 -10.78
N THR A 189 -15.00 16.72 -10.53
CA THR A 189 -14.97 16.12 -9.19
C THR A 189 -13.58 15.59 -8.89
N PHE A 190 -13.03 15.98 -7.74
CA PHE A 190 -11.67 15.61 -7.30
C PHE A 190 -11.68 14.59 -6.19
N PHE A 191 -12.81 14.42 -5.52
CA PHE A 191 -12.97 13.47 -4.41
C PHE A 191 -14.43 13.07 -4.26
N ASP A 192 -14.62 11.76 -4.04
CA ASP A 192 -15.91 11.17 -3.70
C ASP A 192 -15.72 10.10 -2.62
N THR A 193 -16.48 10.18 -1.52
CA THR A 193 -16.42 9.22 -0.41
C THR A 193 -16.75 7.79 -0.84
N ASN A 194 -17.56 7.62 -1.88
CA ASN A 194 -17.93 6.31 -2.39
C ASN A 194 -16.78 5.63 -3.17
N HIS A 195 -15.87 6.40 -3.73
CA HIS A 195 -14.69 5.89 -4.42
C HIS A 195 -13.57 5.49 -3.46
N GLN A 196 -13.49 6.09 -2.27
CA GLN A 196 -12.48 5.73 -1.26
C GLN A 196 -12.51 4.25 -0.87
N ALA A 197 -13.69 3.65 -0.86
CA ALA A 197 -13.86 2.26 -0.44
C ALA A 197 -13.53 1.24 -1.54
N VAL A 198 -13.44 1.68 -2.79
CA VAL A 198 -13.37 0.80 -3.97
C VAL A 198 -12.05 0.97 -4.71
N ASP A 199 -11.47 2.16 -4.64
CA ASP A 199 -10.36 2.54 -5.49
C ASP A 199 -9.16 3.04 -4.66
N ASN A 200 -8.15 2.19 -4.53
CA ASN A 200 -6.86 2.57 -3.94
C ASN A 200 -6.09 3.57 -4.80
N PHE A 201 -6.47 3.79 -6.03
CA PHE A 201 -5.90 4.77 -6.94
C PHE A 201 -6.18 6.19 -6.53
N ASN A 202 -7.42 6.43 -6.17
CA ASN A 202 -7.95 7.73 -5.82
C ASN A 202 -8.08 7.90 -4.31
N ASN A 203 -7.36 7.10 -3.54
CA ASN A 203 -7.29 7.28 -2.10
C ASN A 203 -6.56 8.57 -1.69
N SER A 204 -6.55 9.51 -2.57
CA SER A 204 -6.27 10.88 -2.27
C SER A 204 -7.52 11.49 -1.65
N SER A 205 -7.65 11.35 -0.34
CA SER A 205 -8.66 12.12 0.37
C SER A 205 -8.29 13.60 0.29
N PHE A 206 -8.76 14.27 -0.73
CA PHE A 206 -8.76 15.72 -0.79
C PHE A 206 -9.48 16.35 0.40
N SER A 207 -10.30 15.55 1.10
CA SER A 207 -11.31 16.03 1.99
C SER A 207 -10.82 16.55 3.32
N ALA A 208 -9.64 16.20 3.74
CA ALA A 208 -9.31 16.59 5.11
C ALA A 208 -8.32 17.70 5.20
N VAL A 209 -7.77 18.16 4.05
CA VAL A 209 -6.52 18.81 4.17
C VAL A 209 -6.39 20.18 3.59
N THR A 210 -6.73 20.35 2.45
CA THR A 210 -6.99 21.64 1.87
C THR A 210 -7.94 21.35 0.73
N PRO A 211 -9.16 21.48 0.99
CA PRO A 211 -10.05 21.84 -0.09
C PRO A 211 -9.32 22.90 -0.88
N PHE A 212 -9.56 22.99 -2.15
CA PHE A 212 -9.34 24.30 -2.70
C PHE A 212 -9.88 25.26 -1.66
N ALA A 213 -9.02 26.01 -0.97
CA ALA A 213 -9.48 26.99 0.03
C ALA A 213 -10.24 28.07 -0.71
N VAL A 214 -11.40 27.71 -1.22
CA VAL A 214 -12.17 28.54 -2.12
C VAL A 214 -13.56 28.69 -1.57
N PRO A 215 -13.85 29.76 -0.98
CA PRO A 215 -15.19 30.26 -1.08
C PRO A 215 -15.35 30.92 -2.45
N VAL A 216 -15.79 30.20 -3.45
CA VAL A 216 -16.41 30.81 -4.63
C VAL A 216 -17.81 31.18 -4.23
N THR A 217 -18.08 32.25 -3.54
CA THR A 217 -19.49 32.64 -3.40
C THR A 217 -19.75 34.00 -2.78
N THR A 218 -18.77 34.85 -2.66
CA THR A 218 -19.12 36.22 -2.45
C THR A 218 -18.85 36.98 -3.74
N ALA A 219 -19.82 37.71 -4.18
CA ALA A 219 -19.72 38.59 -5.35
C ALA A 219 -18.39 39.33 -5.34
N GLY A 220 -17.47 38.97 -6.24
CA GLY A 220 -16.14 39.57 -6.35
C GLY A 220 -14.92 38.65 -6.30
N ALA A 221 -15.03 37.42 -5.81
CA ALA A 221 -13.92 36.45 -5.80
C ALA A 221 -14.07 35.47 -6.99
N GLN A 222 -13.21 35.62 -7.98
CA GLN A 222 -13.18 34.75 -9.15
C GLN A 222 -12.14 33.64 -8.93
N THR A 223 -12.50 32.39 -9.17
CA THR A 223 -11.57 31.26 -9.24
C THR A 223 -11.38 30.82 -10.67
N ASN A 224 -10.20 31.07 -11.20
CA ASN A 224 -9.83 30.61 -12.52
C ASN A 224 -9.10 29.27 -12.40
N PHE A 225 -9.42 28.35 -13.28
CA PHE A 225 -8.78 27.05 -13.36
C PHE A 225 -8.34 26.73 -14.78
N VAL A 226 -7.40 25.81 -14.88
CA VAL A 226 -6.97 25.18 -16.14
C VAL A 226 -6.99 23.66 -15.97
N ILE A 227 -7.31 22.96 -17.05
CA ILE A 227 -7.18 21.51 -17.18
C ILE A 227 -5.93 21.25 -18.00
N GLU A 228 -4.98 20.51 -17.44
CA GLU A 228 -3.65 20.39 -18.05
C GLU A 228 -3.13 18.96 -18.05
N SER A 229 -2.22 18.68 -18.99
CA SER A 229 -1.41 17.46 -19.04
C SER A 229 0.08 17.82 -19.14
N SER A 230 0.94 16.87 -18.78
CA SER A 230 2.39 16.94 -18.97
C SER A 230 2.87 15.78 -19.83
N VAL A 231 3.90 16.00 -20.64
CA VAL A 231 4.54 14.96 -21.43
C VAL A 231 5.86 14.60 -20.76
N LEU A 232 5.99 13.34 -20.39
CA LEU A 232 7.21 12.77 -19.83
C LEU A 232 8.00 12.06 -20.94
N THR A 233 9.29 12.40 -21.06
CA THR A 233 10.22 11.71 -21.93
C THR A 233 10.93 10.62 -21.12
N VAL A 234 11.07 9.43 -21.69
CA VAL A 234 11.70 8.29 -21.04
C VAL A 234 13.04 7.94 -21.67
N ASP A 235 13.89 7.26 -20.90
CA ASP A 235 15.28 6.91 -21.26
C ASP A 235 15.41 5.93 -22.43
N SER A 236 14.39 5.12 -22.66
CA SER A 236 14.39 4.11 -23.72
C SER A 236 12.96 3.87 -24.25
N SER A 237 12.85 3.38 -25.47
CA SER A 237 11.55 3.11 -26.08
C SER A 237 10.73 2.09 -25.30
N TRP A 238 9.43 2.30 -25.25
CA TRP A 238 8.49 1.31 -24.78
C TRP A 238 8.52 0.09 -25.70
N THR A 239 8.62 -1.10 -25.15
CA THR A 239 8.52 -2.36 -25.90
C THR A 239 7.12 -2.54 -26.48
N VAL A 240 6.12 -2.18 -25.68
CA VAL A 240 4.72 -2.04 -26.09
C VAL A 240 4.30 -0.63 -25.67
N THR A 241 3.95 0.21 -26.64
CA THR A 241 3.55 1.59 -26.36
C THR A 241 2.28 1.62 -25.52
N PRO A 242 2.28 2.26 -24.34
CA PRO A 242 1.08 2.45 -23.53
C PRO A 242 -0.01 3.22 -24.29
N ASP A 243 -1.25 3.04 -23.90
CA ASP A 243 -2.40 3.75 -24.43
C ASP A 243 -3.35 4.23 -23.31
N ALA A 244 -4.51 4.71 -23.66
CA ALA A 244 -5.49 5.22 -22.69
C ALA A 244 -6.03 4.15 -21.72
N SER A 245 -5.86 2.86 -22.02
CA SER A 245 -6.17 1.77 -21.07
C SER A 245 -5.09 1.53 -20.02
N SER A 246 -3.92 2.15 -20.20
CA SER A 246 -2.76 1.94 -19.37
C SER A 246 -2.84 2.80 -18.11
N ILE A 247 -2.57 2.18 -16.98
CA ILE A 247 -2.46 2.85 -15.70
C ILE A 247 -0.98 2.92 -15.34
N TYR A 248 -0.50 4.11 -15.06
CA TYR A 248 0.88 4.37 -14.71
C TYR A 248 1.05 4.69 -13.22
N GLU A 249 2.28 4.54 -12.76
CA GLU A 249 2.77 5.03 -11.48
C GLU A 249 4.11 5.73 -11.69
N ILE A 250 4.24 6.97 -11.21
CA ILE A 250 5.52 7.68 -11.16
C ILE A 250 6.10 7.51 -9.76
N MET A 251 7.28 6.93 -9.70
CA MET A 251 7.93 6.55 -8.45
C MET A 251 8.82 7.69 -7.93
N THR A 252 8.22 8.84 -7.67
CA THR A 252 8.93 10.01 -7.12
C THR A 252 9.19 9.89 -5.62
N GLY A 253 8.58 8.90 -4.99
CA GLY A 253 8.50 8.87 -3.54
C GLY A 253 7.53 9.92 -2.99
N GLY A 254 7.39 9.95 -1.70
CA GLY A 254 6.59 10.90 -0.97
C GLY A 254 6.98 10.94 0.50
N ILE A 255 6.39 11.86 1.25
CA ILE A 255 6.69 12.01 2.66
C ILE A 255 5.52 11.47 3.46
N TRP A 256 5.82 10.50 4.31
CA TRP A 256 4.85 9.90 5.20
C TRP A 256 4.96 10.51 6.59
N LEU A 257 3.83 10.98 7.12
CA LEU A 257 3.77 11.67 8.38
C LEU A 257 2.75 10.99 9.30
N ILE A 258 3.20 10.63 10.49
CA ILE A 258 2.32 10.23 11.56
C ILE A 258 2.18 11.37 12.54
N THR A 259 0.95 11.68 12.91
CA THR A 259 0.63 12.72 13.89
C THR A 259 0.08 12.09 15.16
N SER A 260 0.26 12.77 16.29
CA SER A 260 -0.29 12.31 17.55
C SER A 260 -1.80 12.13 17.51
N ALA A 261 -2.27 11.31 18.41
CA ALA A 261 -3.66 10.90 18.52
C ALA A 261 -4.63 12.09 18.54
N ILE A 262 -5.66 12.03 17.70
CA ILE A 262 -6.80 12.95 17.73
C ILE A 262 -7.69 12.69 18.93
N SER A 263 -7.78 11.45 19.25
CA SER A 263 -8.40 10.86 20.44
C SER A 263 -7.77 9.49 20.61
N THR A 264 -7.23 9.20 21.75
CA THR A 264 -6.75 7.84 22.00
C THR A 264 -7.84 6.84 21.61
N PRO A 265 -7.54 5.79 20.81
CA PRO A 265 -6.23 5.20 20.56
C PRO A 265 -5.76 5.28 19.09
N PHE A 266 -6.10 6.30 18.34
CA PHE A 266 -5.84 6.36 16.89
C PHE A 266 -4.80 7.40 16.51
N VAL A 267 -3.91 7.00 15.62
CA VAL A 267 -2.86 7.84 15.06
C VAL A 267 -3.23 8.21 13.65
N ARG A 268 -3.27 9.49 13.35
CA ARG A 268 -3.46 9.95 11.97
C ARG A 268 -2.22 9.68 11.16
N PHE A 269 -2.43 9.25 9.92
CA PHE A 269 -1.40 8.96 8.97
C PHE A 269 -1.63 9.77 7.71
N GLN A 270 -0.60 10.45 7.22
CA GLN A 270 -0.68 11.35 6.08
C GLN A 270 0.48 11.09 5.12
N TYR A 271 0.23 11.32 3.86
CA TYR A 271 1.18 11.26 2.78
C TYR A 271 1.25 12.60 2.07
N TYR A 272 2.45 13.11 1.84
CA TYR A 272 2.68 14.29 1.04
C TYR A 272 3.08 13.89 -0.38
N ASP A 273 2.27 14.28 -1.35
CA ASP A 273 2.56 14.12 -2.77
C ASP A 273 3.38 15.32 -3.25
N ILE A 274 4.63 15.08 -3.62
CA ILE A 274 5.57 16.13 -4.02
C ILE A 274 5.23 16.74 -5.39
N LEU A 275 4.57 16.01 -6.28
CA LEU A 275 4.18 16.51 -7.60
C LEU A 275 2.90 17.33 -7.56
N LEU A 276 2.04 17.08 -6.60
CA LEU A 276 0.79 17.83 -6.42
C LEU A 276 0.91 18.90 -5.33
N ASP A 277 2.03 18.96 -4.62
CA ASP A 277 2.22 19.82 -3.45
C ASP A 277 1.02 19.74 -2.50
N SER A 278 0.67 18.54 -2.09
CA SER A 278 -0.55 18.31 -1.31
C SER A 278 -0.43 17.16 -0.33
N TRP A 279 -1.14 17.27 0.78
CA TRP A 279 -1.23 16.25 1.81
C TRP A 279 -2.47 15.39 1.66
N LEU A 280 -2.30 14.09 1.78
CA LEU A 280 -3.34 13.09 1.68
C LEU A 280 -3.49 12.38 3.01
N THR A 281 -4.72 12.24 3.50
CA THR A 281 -5.00 11.44 4.70
C THR A 281 -5.07 9.97 4.30
N LYS A 282 -4.34 9.15 5.03
CA LYS A 282 -4.31 7.70 4.85
C LYS A 282 -5.03 7.01 5.99
N THR A 283 -5.29 5.72 5.84
CA THR A 283 -5.90 4.90 6.88
C THR A 283 -5.16 5.05 8.20
N PRO A 284 -5.83 5.48 9.28
CA PRO A 284 -5.20 5.64 10.58
C PRO A 284 -4.81 4.28 11.17
N CYS A 285 -3.70 4.24 11.91
CA CYS A 285 -3.34 3.08 12.69
C CYS A 285 -4.28 2.93 13.88
N GLY A 286 -4.97 1.81 13.95
CA GLY A 286 -5.89 1.50 15.04
C GLY A 286 -5.24 0.72 16.20
N PRO A 287 -5.94 0.56 17.32
CA PRO A 287 -5.41 -0.08 18.54
C PRO A 287 -5.04 -1.54 18.35
N MET A 288 -5.61 -2.21 17.36
CA MET A 288 -5.29 -3.60 17.06
C MET A 288 -3.85 -3.79 16.56
N HIS A 289 -3.29 -2.77 15.95
CA HIS A 289 -1.94 -2.80 15.43
C HIS A 289 -0.96 -2.11 16.38
N TYR A 290 -1.48 -1.28 17.29
CA TYR A 290 -0.63 -0.42 18.10
C TYR A 290 -1.17 -0.22 19.52
N ALA A 291 -0.36 -0.38 20.53
CA ALA A 291 -0.73 -0.09 21.92
C ALA A 291 -0.73 1.42 22.20
N ALA A 292 -1.60 1.83 23.09
CA ALA A 292 -2.13 3.18 23.26
C ALA A 292 -1.19 4.34 23.64
N SER A 293 0.11 4.22 23.67
CA SER A 293 0.97 5.35 24.01
C SER A 293 1.92 5.73 22.89
N LEU A 294 1.36 6.25 21.82
CA LEU A 294 2.07 6.69 20.62
C LEU A 294 2.67 8.08 20.74
N ALA A 295 2.86 8.55 21.93
CA ALA A 295 2.99 9.98 22.08
C ALA A 295 4.28 10.54 21.50
N THR A 296 5.38 9.80 21.37
CA THR A 296 6.63 10.52 21.19
C THR A 296 7.61 10.01 20.14
N ASP A 297 7.71 8.70 19.89
CA ASP A 297 8.71 8.22 18.95
C ASP A 297 8.17 7.01 18.17
N ILE A 298 8.04 7.16 16.87
CA ILE A 298 7.75 6.10 15.92
C ILE A 298 8.89 6.05 14.93
N ALA A 299 9.48 4.89 14.78
CA ALA A 299 10.47 4.70 13.76
C ALA A 299 9.81 4.15 12.50
N ILE A 300 10.14 4.73 11.38
CA ILE A 300 9.62 4.38 10.07
C ILE A 300 10.80 4.02 9.17
N ASP A 301 10.67 2.97 8.40
CA ASP A 301 11.54 2.75 7.27
C ASP A 301 10.79 2.27 6.05
N THR A 302 11.22 2.76 4.89
CA THR A 302 10.71 2.38 3.57
C THR A 302 11.88 2.01 2.69
N ILE A 303 11.62 1.17 1.70
CA ILE A 303 12.60 0.91 0.65
C ILE A 303 12.32 1.76 -0.55
N ASP A 304 13.39 2.14 -1.21
CA ASP A 304 13.39 2.61 -2.58
C ASP A 304 13.56 1.41 -3.53
N GLU A 305 12.53 1.08 -4.31
CA GLU A 305 12.64 0.09 -5.39
C GLU A 305 13.70 0.48 -6.45
N SER A 306 14.06 1.76 -6.53
CA SER A 306 15.10 2.21 -7.44
C SER A 306 16.49 1.65 -7.10
N THR A 307 16.70 1.24 -5.85
CA THR A 307 18.00 0.69 -5.41
C THR A 307 18.23 -0.76 -5.80
N GLY A 308 17.27 -1.42 -6.42
CA GLY A 308 17.52 -2.65 -7.13
C GLY A 308 16.79 -3.89 -6.59
N ALA A 309 16.53 -4.79 -7.52
CA ALA A 309 16.13 -6.14 -7.19
C ALA A 309 17.32 -6.90 -6.57
N PHE A 310 17.04 -7.71 -5.55
CA PHE A 310 18.04 -8.64 -4.99
C PHE A 310 18.41 -9.74 -5.99
N LEU A 311 17.49 -10.05 -6.90
CA LEU A 311 17.68 -10.95 -8.02
C LEU A 311 16.93 -10.37 -9.21
N HIS A 312 17.59 -10.15 -10.34
CA HIS A 312 17.01 -9.46 -11.48
C HIS A 312 17.35 -10.16 -12.80
N GLY A 313 16.38 -10.19 -13.73
CA GLY A 313 16.59 -10.64 -15.09
C GLY A 313 16.81 -12.15 -15.24
N VAL A 314 16.39 -12.93 -14.29
CA VAL A 314 16.43 -14.39 -14.33
C VAL A 314 15.18 -14.92 -15.01
N THR A 315 15.30 -15.98 -15.83
CA THR A 315 14.17 -16.62 -16.49
C THR A 315 13.76 -17.87 -15.73
N ALA A 316 12.48 -18.05 -15.50
CA ALA A 316 11.96 -19.25 -14.85
C ALA A 316 12.22 -20.49 -15.71
N SER A 317 12.47 -21.63 -15.09
CA SER A 317 12.56 -22.92 -15.79
C SER A 317 11.18 -23.55 -15.96
N SER A 318 10.32 -23.39 -14.96
CA SER A 318 8.92 -23.85 -14.95
C SER A 318 8.16 -23.19 -13.81
N ALA A 319 6.85 -23.36 -13.77
CA ALA A 319 6.02 -22.95 -12.65
C ALA A 319 4.80 -23.87 -12.49
N THR A 320 4.21 -23.85 -11.30
CA THR A 320 2.88 -24.38 -11.05
C THR A 320 1.96 -23.23 -10.64
N THR A 321 0.74 -23.52 -10.27
CA THR A 321 -0.21 -22.49 -9.83
C THR A 321 0.27 -21.68 -8.62
N LYS A 322 1.18 -22.21 -7.79
CA LYS A 322 1.72 -21.52 -6.60
C LYS A 322 3.25 -21.58 -6.47
N THR A 323 3.95 -22.02 -7.48
CA THR A 323 5.42 -22.06 -7.47
C THR A 323 6.03 -21.42 -8.70
N LEU A 324 7.29 -21.03 -8.60
CA LEU A 324 8.16 -20.67 -9.70
C LEU A 324 9.51 -21.34 -9.48
N VAL A 325 10.00 -22.07 -10.49
CA VAL A 325 11.21 -22.88 -10.41
C VAL A 325 12.32 -22.29 -11.25
N GLN A 326 13.51 -22.26 -10.68
CA GLN A 326 14.78 -21.92 -11.34
C GLN A 326 15.72 -23.13 -11.27
N SER A 327 15.57 -24.07 -12.17
CA SER A 327 16.39 -25.30 -12.19
C SER A 327 17.89 -25.01 -12.15
N GLY A 328 18.58 -25.70 -11.26
CA GLY A 328 20.03 -25.56 -11.09
C GLY A 328 20.47 -24.40 -10.19
N ALA A 329 19.54 -23.62 -9.66
CA ALA A 329 19.86 -22.64 -8.63
C ALA A 329 20.22 -23.33 -7.31
N THR A 330 20.94 -22.61 -6.44
CA THR A 330 21.42 -23.10 -5.14
C THR A 330 21.15 -22.07 -4.06
N TYR A 331 19.93 -21.52 -4.04
CA TYR A 331 19.54 -20.52 -3.05
C TYR A 331 19.54 -21.12 -1.64
N GLU A 332 19.92 -20.30 -0.67
CA GLU A 332 19.68 -20.62 0.74
C GLU A 332 18.18 -20.78 1.00
N TYR A 333 17.78 -21.78 1.75
CA TYR A 333 16.38 -22.01 2.13
C TYR A 333 15.83 -20.81 2.88
N ASP A 334 14.63 -20.37 2.48
CA ASP A 334 13.92 -19.22 3.05
C ASP A 334 14.66 -17.87 2.97
N ARG A 335 15.75 -17.76 2.19
CA ARG A 335 16.49 -16.50 2.01
C ARG A 335 15.60 -15.36 1.53
N TYR A 336 14.64 -15.68 0.68
CA TYR A 336 13.73 -14.71 0.06
C TYR A 336 12.31 -14.76 0.65
N ALA A 337 12.08 -15.47 1.75
CA ALA A 337 10.78 -15.47 2.42
C ALA A 337 10.38 -14.04 2.83
N ASN A 338 9.12 -13.71 2.63
CA ASN A 338 8.53 -12.37 2.81
C ASN A 338 8.97 -11.30 1.78
N TYR A 339 9.76 -11.66 0.77
CA TYR A 339 10.10 -10.76 -0.33
C TYR A 339 9.06 -10.84 -1.45
N GLN A 340 9.10 -9.88 -2.37
CA GLN A 340 8.23 -9.79 -3.54
C GLN A 340 8.90 -10.40 -4.76
N LEU A 341 8.23 -11.33 -5.39
CA LEU A 341 8.56 -11.85 -6.70
C LEU A 341 7.66 -11.19 -7.74
N ARG A 342 8.24 -10.62 -8.77
CA ARG A 342 7.54 -9.99 -9.89
C ARG A 342 7.93 -10.65 -11.19
N ILE A 343 6.93 -10.91 -12.04
CA ILE A 343 7.18 -11.31 -13.43
C ILE A 343 7.39 -10.03 -14.24
N ILE A 344 8.60 -9.88 -14.82
CA ILE A 344 9.03 -8.66 -15.51
C ILE A 344 9.02 -8.80 -17.04
N SER A 345 8.90 -10.03 -17.57
CA SER A 345 8.77 -10.32 -19.00
C SER A 345 8.13 -11.69 -19.24
N GLY A 346 7.65 -11.94 -20.46
CA GLY A 346 7.09 -13.24 -20.85
C GLY A 346 5.70 -13.50 -20.28
N THR A 347 5.33 -14.79 -20.20
CA THR A 347 4.02 -15.21 -19.72
C THR A 347 3.77 -14.76 -18.28
N GLY A 348 2.64 -14.11 -18.03
CA GLY A 348 2.28 -13.59 -16.71
C GLY A 348 2.94 -12.27 -16.32
N ILE A 349 3.52 -11.54 -17.27
CA ILE A 349 4.14 -10.22 -17.03
C ILE A 349 3.23 -9.30 -16.19
N GLY A 350 3.84 -8.54 -15.24
CA GLY A 350 3.16 -7.60 -14.36
C GLY A 350 2.64 -8.23 -13.06
N GLN A 351 2.50 -9.55 -12.98
CA GLN A 351 2.08 -10.20 -11.74
C GLN A 351 3.14 -10.05 -10.65
N LYS A 352 2.67 -9.82 -9.44
CA LYS A 352 3.49 -9.67 -8.24
C LYS A 352 2.94 -10.58 -7.13
N ARG A 353 3.83 -11.31 -6.47
CA ARG A 353 3.48 -12.24 -5.38
C ARG A 353 4.50 -12.16 -4.26
N ARG A 354 4.05 -12.24 -3.01
CA ARG A 354 4.94 -12.43 -1.87
C ARG A 354 5.43 -13.88 -1.85
N ILE A 355 6.72 -14.07 -1.60
CA ILE A 355 7.34 -15.37 -1.40
C ILE A 355 7.05 -15.80 0.05
N VAL A 356 6.38 -16.93 0.24
CA VAL A 356 6.12 -17.52 1.58
C VAL A 356 7.32 -18.33 2.04
N ALA A 357 7.98 -18.98 1.07
CA ALA A 357 9.13 -19.84 1.31
C ALA A 357 9.94 -20.00 0.02
N ASN A 358 11.22 -20.34 0.14
CA ASN A 358 11.97 -20.85 -0.99
C ASN A 358 12.85 -22.05 -0.59
N SER A 359 12.94 -23.05 -1.47
CA SER A 359 13.98 -24.07 -1.46
C SER A 359 15.21 -23.60 -2.25
N ALA A 360 16.12 -24.50 -2.53
CA ALA A 360 17.31 -24.18 -3.29
C ALA A 360 17.03 -23.68 -4.73
N ASP A 361 15.91 -24.05 -5.33
CA ASP A 361 15.58 -23.74 -6.73
C ASP A 361 14.11 -23.35 -6.95
N THR A 362 13.27 -23.34 -5.92
CA THR A 362 11.83 -23.15 -6.04
C THR A 362 11.34 -22.08 -5.08
N PHE A 363 10.58 -21.12 -5.61
CA PHE A 363 9.85 -20.11 -4.84
C PHE A 363 8.40 -20.53 -4.67
N TYR A 364 7.90 -20.50 -3.46
CA TYR A 364 6.50 -20.75 -3.10
C TYR A 364 5.82 -19.43 -2.81
N VAL A 365 4.69 -19.14 -3.48
CA VAL A 365 4.01 -17.85 -3.38
C VAL A 365 2.72 -17.94 -2.56
N GLU A 366 2.33 -16.82 -1.96
CA GLU A 366 1.21 -16.73 -1.00
C GLU A 366 -0.14 -17.07 -1.62
N LYS A 367 -0.33 -16.78 -2.91
CA LYS A 367 -1.56 -17.05 -3.65
C LYS A 367 -1.26 -17.53 -5.06
N LYS A 368 -2.23 -18.17 -5.69
CA LYS A 368 -2.12 -18.63 -7.08
C LYS A 368 -1.71 -17.50 -8.02
N TRP A 369 -0.98 -17.87 -9.08
CA TRP A 369 -0.81 -17.01 -10.23
C TRP A 369 -2.16 -16.84 -10.94
N ASP A 370 -2.45 -15.65 -11.40
CA ASP A 370 -3.63 -15.40 -12.26
C ASP A 370 -3.37 -16.01 -13.64
N ILE A 371 -2.15 -15.85 -14.13
CA ILE A 371 -1.60 -16.54 -15.32
C ILE A 371 -0.36 -17.27 -14.85
N THR A 372 -0.35 -18.59 -14.92
CA THR A 372 0.81 -19.39 -14.49
C THR A 372 2.02 -19.06 -15.36
N PRO A 373 3.13 -18.60 -14.79
CA PRO A 373 4.38 -18.36 -15.52
C PRO A 373 4.90 -19.62 -16.20
N ASP A 374 5.78 -19.45 -17.19
CA ASP A 374 6.43 -20.55 -17.91
C ASP A 374 7.91 -20.25 -18.15
N ASN A 375 8.57 -21.03 -18.99
CA ASN A 375 9.99 -20.86 -19.31
C ASN A 375 10.31 -19.62 -20.17
N THR A 376 9.33 -18.82 -20.54
CA THR A 376 9.52 -17.48 -21.16
C THR A 376 9.47 -16.35 -20.13
N SER A 377 9.02 -16.66 -18.91
CA SER A 377 8.76 -15.68 -17.86
C SER A 377 10.07 -15.23 -17.21
N GLY A 378 10.49 -14.00 -17.49
CA GLY A 378 11.54 -13.34 -16.73
C GLY A 378 10.99 -12.81 -15.42
N TYR A 379 11.76 -12.94 -14.32
CA TYR A 379 11.34 -12.49 -13.01
C TYR A 379 12.43 -11.70 -12.27
N ALA A 380 11.99 -10.96 -11.27
CA ALA A 380 12.87 -10.26 -10.34
C ALA A 380 12.34 -10.43 -8.91
N ILE A 381 13.25 -10.46 -7.94
CA ILE A 381 12.93 -10.48 -6.51
C ILE A 381 13.36 -9.17 -5.89
N TYR A 382 12.40 -8.50 -5.27
CA TYR A 382 12.58 -7.27 -4.53
C TYR A 382 12.36 -7.52 -3.05
N GLY A 383 12.92 -6.66 -2.20
CA GLY A 383 12.43 -6.56 -0.84
C GLY A 383 10.94 -6.21 -0.82
N ASP A 384 10.32 -6.19 0.33
CA ASP A 384 8.90 -5.83 0.46
C ASP A 384 8.71 -4.32 0.35
N THR A 385 8.89 -3.80 -0.86
CA THR A 385 8.93 -2.37 -1.20
C THR A 385 7.57 -1.67 -1.09
N ASP A 386 6.51 -2.43 -0.89
CA ASP A 386 5.15 -1.94 -0.67
C ASP A 386 4.86 -1.60 0.81
N LYS A 387 5.84 -1.76 1.69
CA LYS A 387 5.62 -1.67 3.13
C LYS A 387 6.43 -0.56 3.78
N ILE A 388 5.78 0.07 4.75
CA ILE A 388 6.42 0.96 5.71
C ILE A 388 6.38 0.27 7.07
N TRP A 389 7.53 0.13 7.70
CA TRP A 389 7.68 -0.52 8.98
C TRP A 389 7.61 0.47 10.13
N PHE A 390 6.93 0.08 11.19
CA PHE A 390 6.76 0.90 12.38
C PHE A 390 7.02 0.10 13.65
N THR A 391 7.70 0.74 14.57
CA THR A 391 7.77 0.32 15.97
C THR A 391 7.51 1.53 16.86
N GLY A 392 7.04 1.34 18.07
CA GLY A 392 6.61 2.47 18.89
C GLY A 392 7.08 2.44 20.32
N ASN A 393 7.01 3.60 20.94
CA ASN A 393 7.26 3.80 22.34
C ASN A 393 6.27 2.97 23.20
N ALA A 394 6.78 2.36 24.25
CA ALA A 394 6.03 1.51 25.18
C ALA A 394 5.35 0.28 24.54
N SER A 395 5.71 -0.10 23.32
CA SER A 395 5.19 -1.28 22.64
C SER A 395 6.31 -2.23 22.23
N SER A 396 6.06 -3.53 22.35
CA SER A 396 6.90 -4.58 21.77
C SER A 396 6.50 -4.93 20.33
N ALA A 397 5.43 -4.33 19.81
CA ALA A 397 4.89 -4.65 18.50
C ALA A 397 5.70 -4.01 17.37
N LEU A 398 5.93 -4.79 16.33
CA LEU A 398 6.34 -4.34 15.01
C LEU A 398 5.12 -4.42 14.08
N VAL A 399 4.85 -3.38 13.33
CA VAL A 399 3.70 -3.33 12.41
C VAL A 399 4.12 -2.82 11.05
N GLN A 400 3.36 -3.17 10.04
CA GLN A 400 3.52 -2.72 8.67
C GLN A 400 2.30 -1.94 8.21
N TYR A 401 2.54 -0.98 7.37
CA TYR A 401 1.54 -0.35 6.53
C TYR A 401 1.80 -0.71 5.07
N SER A 402 0.81 -1.28 4.39
CA SER A 402 0.86 -1.49 2.95
C SER A 402 0.43 -0.23 2.24
N VAL A 403 1.32 0.36 1.47
CA VAL A 403 1.08 1.58 0.69
C VAL A 403 0.06 1.31 -0.41
N GLU A 404 0.21 0.18 -1.11
CA GLU A 404 -0.66 -0.24 -2.20
C GLU A 404 -2.10 -0.50 -1.73
N LYS A 405 -2.25 -1.09 -0.54
CA LYS A 405 -3.56 -1.49 -0.03
C LYS A 405 -4.18 -0.47 0.92
N ASP A 406 -3.42 0.53 1.36
CA ASP A 406 -3.80 1.51 2.38
C ASP A 406 -4.33 0.83 3.66
N LEU A 407 -3.63 -0.21 4.12
CA LEU A 407 -4.02 -1.01 5.27
C LEU A 407 -2.82 -1.33 6.16
N TRP A 408 -3.10 -1.42 7.45
CA TRP A 408 -2.14 -1.81 8.48
C TRP A 408 -2.17 -3.31 8.72
N SER A 409 -1.03 -3.90 9.03
CA SER A 409 -0.94 -5.30 9.43
C SER A 409 0.08 -5.50 10.55
N SER A 410 -0.16 -6.51 11.38
CA SER A 410 0.76 -6.95 12.44
C SER A 410 1.43 -8.28 12.11
N ALA A 411 1.19 -8.82 10.91
CA ALA A 411 1.76 -10.06 10.40
C ALA A 411 1.89 -9.97 8.87
N PRO A 412 2.68 -10.81 8.21
CA PRO A 412 2.81 -10.82 6.76
C PRO A 412 1.45 -10.95 6.06
N ILE A 413 1.15 -10.05 5.13
CA ILE A 413 -0.11 -10.07 4.36
C ILE A 413 -0.04 -11.21 3.33
N VAL A 414 -1.08 -12.01 3.27
CA VAL A 414 -1.25 -13.10 2.30
C VAL A 414 -2.12 -12.66 1.14
N ASP A 415 -3.28 -12.07 1.45
CA ASP A 415 -4.22 -11.59 0.44
C ASP A 415 -5.03 -10.43 1.01
N SER A 416 -5.78 -9.74 0.16
CA SER A 416 -6.64 -8.63 0.57
C SER A 416 -7.79 -8.48 -0.41
N GLY A 417 -8.83 -7.80 0.01
CA GLY A 417 -9.97 -7.51 -0.84
C GLY A 417 -11.01 -6.66 -0.12
N ILE A 418 -12.17 -6.58 -0.74
CA ILE A 418 -13.31 -5.85 -0.22
C ILE A 418 -14.33 -6.87 0.28
N VAL A 419 -14.96 -6.54 1.39
CA VAL A 419 -16.06 -7.35 1.91
C VAL A 419 -17.23 -7.23 0.94
N ARG A 420 -17.53 -8.32 0.24
CA ARG A 420 -18.61 -8.33 -0.76
C ARG A 420 -19.98 -8.57 -0.16
N GLN A 421 -20.06 -9.30 0.95
CA GLN A 421 -21.33 -9.61 1.56
C GLN A 421 -21.17 -10.00 3.04
N ILE A 422 -21.81 -9.26 3.93
CA ILE A 422 -21.84 -9.56 5.37
C ILE A 422 -23.19 -9.21 6.00
N SER A 423 -24.25 -9.13 5.31
CA SER A 423 -25.53 -8.80 5.93
C SER A 423 -26.67 -9.66 5.40
N ALA A 424 -27.69 -9.85 6.22
CA ALA A 424 -28.94 -10.49 5.88
C ALA A 424 -29.75 -9.78 4.77
N THR A 425 -29.30 -8.62 4.30
CA THR A 425 -29.94 -7.91 3.19
C THR A 425 -29.09 -8.11 1.91
N PRO A 426 -29.68 -8.65 0.85
CA PRO A 426 -28.95 -8.94 -0.36
C PRO A 426 -28.58 -7.65 -1.11
N ALA A 427 -27.27 -7.43 -1.25
CA ALA A 427 -26.80 -6.64 -2.38
C ALA A 427 -26.74 -7.55 -3.61
N SER A 428 -26.95 -7.02 -4.79
CA SER A 428 -26.79 -7.76 -6.03
C SER A 428 -25.40 -8.38 -6.04
N GLY A 429 -25.30 -9.69 -6.18
CA GLY A 429 -24.02 -10.40 -6.24
C GLY A 429 -23.19 -10.11 -7.50
N ILE A 430 -23.58 -9.11 -8.30
CA ILE A 430 -22.91 -8.74 -9.53
C ILE A 430 -21.85 -7.73 -9.20
N THR A 431 -20.63 -8.01 -9.63
CA THR A 431 -19.48 -7.14 -9.44
C THR A 431 -18.83 -6.80 -10.75
N LEU A 432 -18.33 -5.59 -10.84
CA LEU A 432 -17.56 -5.09 -11.95
C LEU A 432 -16.10 -5.10 -11.57
N PHE A 433 -15.26 -5.66 -12.42
CA PHE A 433 -13.82 -5.60 -12.29
C PHE A 433 -13.25 -4.72 -13.40
N TYR A 434 -12.42 -3.84 -12.98
CA TYR A 434 -11.65 -3.00 -13.88
C TYR A 434 -10.17 -3.14 -13.50
N GLY A 435 -9.57 -4.29 -13.71
CA GLY A 435 -8.18 -4.55 -13.36
C GLY A 435 -7.73 -4.16 -11.94
N PRO A 436 -6.66 -4.71 -11.40
CA PRO A 436 -6.07 -4.16 -10.19
C PRO A 436 -5.58 -2.72 -10.46
N PRO A 437 -5.96 -1.75 -9.67
CA PRO A 437 -6.53 -1.79 -8.33
C PRO A 437 -8.03 -1.50 -8.22
N HIS A 438 -8.75 -1.42 -9.32
CA HIS A 438 -10.19 -1.17 -9.33
C HIS A 438 -10.97 -2.46 -9.06
N GLU A 439 -10.81 -3.03 -7.91
CA GLU A 439 -11.59 -4.20 -7.52
C GLU A 439 -12.99 -3.77 -7.06
N GLY A 440 -13.96 -3.97 -7.94
CA GLY A 440 -15.31 -4.23 -7.50
C GLY A 440 -16.25 -3.08 -7.29
N TYR A 441 -16.55 -2.30 -8.30
CA TYR A 441 -17.81 -1.57 -8.31
C TYR A 441 -18.98 -2.55 -8.19
N ALA A 442 -19.94 -2.25 -7.31
CA ALA A 442 -21.22 -2.95 -7.31
C ALA A 442 -22.00 -2.52 -8.57
N ILE A 443 -22.70 -3.45 -9.16
CA ILE A 443 -23.66 -3.19 -10.25
C ILE A 443 -25.06 -3.39 -9.69
N THR A 444 -25.93 -2.39 -9.87
CA THR A 444 -27.33 -2.54 -9.46
C THR A 444 -28.13 -3.38 -10.45
N SER A 445 -27.85 -3.25 -11.75
CA SER A 445 -28.49 -4.06 -12.79
C SER A 445 -27.71 -3.96 -14.09
N ILE A 446 -27.91 -4.98 -14.96
CA ILE A 446 -27.53 -4.92 -16.37
C ILE A 446 -28.81 -5.13 -17.18
N THR A 447 -29.27 -4.11 -17.86
CA THR A 447 -30.45 -4.18 -18.72
C THR A 447 -30.02 -4.59 -20.11
N TYR A 448 -30.52 -5.74 -20.57
CA TYR A 448 -30.34 -6.15 -21.95
C TYR A 448 -31.20 -5.26 -22.88
N VAL A 449 -30.56 -4.79 -23.94
CA VAL A 449 -31.22 -3.97 -24.97
C VAL A 449 -31.00 -4.62 -26.30
N SER A 450 -32.11 -4.99 -26.96
CA SER A 450 -32.10 -5.48 -28.33
C SER A 450 -32.01 -4.31 -29.30
N ASN A 451 -31.24 -4.49 -30.36
CA ASN A 451 -31.06 -3.47 -31.37
C ASN A 451 -30.62 -2.10 -30.80
N GLY A 452 -29.70 -2.12 -29.85
CA GLY A 452 -29.01 -0.94 -29.36
C GLY A 452 -27.92 -0.50 -30.36
N ILE A 453 -27.49 0.74 -30.27
CA ILE A 453 -26.40 1.28 -31.09
C ILE A 453 -25.08 0.78 -30.60
N LEU A 454 -24.28 0.11 -31.43
CA LEU A 454 -22.93 -0.34 -31.17
C LEU A 454 -21.87 0.68 -31.60
N SER A 455 -22.09 1.33 -32.75
CA SER A 455 -21.20 2.36 -33.27
C SER A 455 -21.91 3.36 -34.14
N VAL A 456 -21.32 4.54 -34.28
CA VAL A 456 -21.86 5.66 -35.08
C VAL A 456 -20.81 6.23 -36.02
N ALA A 457 -21.26 6.69 -37.17
CA ALA A 457 -20.42 7.42 -38.11
C ALA A 457 -21.19 8.60 -38.69
N VAL A 458 -20.51 9.68 -39.10
CA VAL A 458 -21.13 10.83 -39.76
C VAL A 458 -21.64 10.40 -41.14
N ASN A 459 -22.92 10.62 -41.42
CA ASN A 459 -23.52 10.43 -42.75
C ASN A 459 -23.67 11.76 -43.50
N ALA A 460 -24.32 12.75 -42.85
CA ALA A 460 -24.31 14.14 -43.32
C ALA A 460 -23.89 15.04 -42.17
N ALA A 461 -22.91 15.89 -42.42
CA ALA A 461 -22.18 16.62 -41.35
C ALA A 461 -23.00 17.73 -40.66
N GLY A 462 -24.10 18.18 -41.24
CA GLY A 462 -24.86 19.32 -40.75
C GLY A 462 -24.05 20.61 -40.69
N THR A 463 -24.55 21.60 -39.97
CA THR A 463 -23.92 22.92 -39.81
C THR A 463 -24.18 23.48 -38.41
N ASN A 464 -23.32 24.41 -37.95
CA ASN A 464 -23.44 25.14 -36.68
C ASN A 464 -23.40 24.29 -35.41
N TYR A 465 -22.87 23.06 -35.49
CA TYR A 465 -22.57 22.26 -34.29
C TYR A 465 -21.32 22.75 -33.62
N VAL A 466 -21.27 22.51 -32.31
CA VAL A 466 -20.06 22.75 -31.50
C VAL A 466 -19.61 21.46 -30.86
N VAL A 467 -18.32 21.35 -30.57
CA VAL A 467 -17.78 20.22 -29.82
C VAL A 467 -18.43 20.17 -28.45
N GLY A 468 -18.84 18.97 -28.01
CA GLY A 468 -19.57 18.71 -26.77
C GLY A 468 -21.12 18.72 -26.95
N ASP A 469 -21.65 19.09 -28.12
CA ASP A 469 -23.07 18.92 -28.37
C ASP A 469 -23.51 17.46 -28.22
N LEU A 470 -24.57 17.23 -27.46
CA LEU A 470 -25.24 15.93 -27.35
C LEU A 470 -26.47 15.90 -28.23
N VAL A 471 -26.47 14.99 -29.20
CA VAL A 471 -27.59 14.80 -30.11
C VAL A 471 -28.28 13.47 -29.86
N THR A 472 -29.58 13.40 -30.08
CA THR A 472 -30.39 12.19 -29.94
C THR A 472 -30.75 11.64 -31.31
N CYS A 473 -30.58 10.33 -31.51
CA CYS A 473 -31.00 9.62 -32.70
C CYS A 473 -32.52 9.55 -32.75
N SER A 474 -33.16 9.94 -33.89
CA SER A 474 -34.59 10.16 -33.94
C SER A 474 -35.33 9.38 -35.01
N THR A 475 -34.68 8.56 -35.87
CA THR A 475 -35.34 7.90 -36.99
C THR A 475 -36.03 6.61 -36.59
N THR A 476 -35.45 5.75 -35.81
CA THR A 476 -36.08 4.53 -35.27
C THR A 476 -35.49 4.34 -33.89
N GLY A 477 -36.15 3.58 -33.03
CA GLY A 477 -35.67 3.38 -31.66
C GLY A 477 -35.80 4.60 -30.75
N SER A 478 -35.26 4.52 -29.57
CA SER A 478 -35.29 5.58 -28.56
C SER A 478 -34.08 5.53 -27.62
N GLY A 479 -33.72 6.68 -27.02
CA GLY A 479 -32.69 6.80 -26.02
C GLY A 479 -31.24 6.73 -26.50
N GLY A 480 -31.00 6.60 -27.82
CA GLY A 480 -29.68 6.68 -28.43
C GLY A 480 -29.16 8.10 -28.46
N GLN A 481 -27.99 8.34 -27.87
CA GLN A 481 -27.37 9.68 -27.77
C GLN A 481 -25.92 9.63 -28.26
N VAL A 482 -25.49 10.72 -28.89
CA VAL A 482 -24.16 10.82 -29.49
C VAL A 482 -23.56 12.20 -29.20
N TYR A 483 -22.32 12.23 -28.75
CA TYR A 483 -21.54 13.45 -28.64
C TYR A 483 -20.90 13.84 -29.96
N VAL A 484 -20.96 15.11 -30.29
CA VAL A 484 -20.12 15.73 -31.31
C VAL A 484 -18.74 15.94 -30.75
N THR A 485 -17.71 15.28 -31.29
CA THR A 485 -16.33 15.33 -30.78
C THR A 485 -15.41 16.17 -31.66
N GLY A 486 -15.83 16.49 -32.88
CA GLY A 486 -15.06 17.38 -33.76
C GLY A 486 -15.97 18.06 -34.78
N VAL A 487 -15.62 19.31 -35.10
CA VAL A 487 -16.30 20.12 -36.09
C VAL A 487 -15.31 20.94 -36.93
N THR A 488 -15.69 21.33 -38.14
CA THR A 488 -14.97 22.35 -38.93
C THR A 488 -15.22 23.75 -38.35
N ALA A 489 -14.52 24.76 -38.87
CA ALA A 489 -14.75 26.16 -38.50
C ALA A 489 -16.19 26.65 -38.81
N GLY A 490 -16.90 26.00 -39.73
CA GLY A 490 -18.31 26.26 -40.04
C GLY A 490 -19.30 25.40 -39.26
N GLY A 491 -18.85 24.66 -38.26
CA GLY A 491 -19.70 23.79 -37.44
C GLY A 491 -20.21 22.55 -38.14
N ALA A 492 -19.58 22.09 -39.22
CA ALA A 492 -19.87 20.80 -39.81
C ALA A 492 -19.18 19.69 -39.02
N VAL A 493 -19.90 18.64 -38.62
CA VAL A 493 -19.43 17.58 -37.77
C VAL A 493 -18.40 16.70 -38.47
N THR A 494 -17.24 16.50 -37.87
CA THR A 494 -16.16 15.66 -38.43
C THR A 494 -15.97 14.36 -37.65
N SER A 495 -16.36 14.33 -36.40
CA SER A 495 -16.23 13.11 -35.55
C SER A 495 -17.32 13.06 -34.49
N LEU A 496 -17.65 11.81 -34.11
CA LEU A 496 -18.71 11.46 -33.18
C LEU A 496 -18.23 10.44 -32.17
N GLN A 497 -18.87 10.42 -31.01
CA GLN A 497 -18.69 9.39 -29.98
C GLN A 497 -20.06 8.98 -29.43
N LEU A 498 -20.33 7.67 -29.38
CA LEU A 498 -21.55 7.17 -28.76
C LEU A 498 -21.59 7.55 -27.26
N ALA A 499 -22.71 8.11 -26.83
CA ALA A 499 -22.97 8.45 -25.44
C ALA A 499 -23.90 7.43 -24.77
N ALA A 500 -25.01 7.12 -25.41
CA ALA A 500 -25.96 6.10 -24.96
C ALA A 500 -26.45 5.28 -26.15
N CYS A 501 -26.49 3.95 -25.96
CA CYS A 501 -26.89 3.06 -27.05
C CYS A 501 -28.37 3.03 -27.32
N GLY A 502 -29.24 3.47 -26.42
CA GLY A 502 -30.70 3.35 -26.61
C GLY A 502 -31.10 1.95 -27.09
N GLY A 503 -32.31 1.81 -27.61
CA GLY A 503 -32.79 0.52 -28.15
C GLY A 503 -33.84 0.64 -29.23
N GLY A 504 -34.07 -0.48 -29.96
CA GLY A 504 -35.07 -0.54 -31.02
C GLY A 504 -34.66 0.12 -32.36
N TYR A 505 -33.37 0.35 -32.55
CA TYR A 505 -32.81 0.94 -33.76
C TYR A 505 -32.66 -0.09 -34.89
N SER A 506 -32.49 0.42 -36.14
CA SER A 506 -32.11 -0.37 -37.29
C SER A 506 -30.79 0.13 -37.87
N ASN A 507 -30.03 -0.77 -38.50
CA ASN A 507 -28.83 -0.40 -39.25
C ASN A 507 -29.13 0.62 -40.33
N GLY A 508 -28.32 1.63 -40.50
CA GLY A 508 -28.46 2.64 -41.55
C GLY A 508 -28.48 4.06 -41.03
N SER A 509 -29.01 4.98 -41.85
CA SER A 509 -29.04 6.40 -41.56
C SER A 509 -30.12 6.75 -40.54
N SER A 510 -29.76 7.55 -39.56
CA SER A 510 -30.67 8.17 -38.57
C SER A 510 -30.56 9.69 -38.61
N ASN A 511 -31.69 10.36 -38.54
CA ASN A 511 -31.72 11.78 -38.25
C ASN A 511 -31.34 12.02 -36.79
N THR A 512 -30.92 13.24 -36.50
CA THR A 512 -30.62 13.64 -35.13
C THR A 512 -31.46 14.85 -34.72
N THR A 513 -31.69 14.94 -33.42
CA THR A 513 -32.32 16.12 -32.78
C THR A 513 -31.45 16.57 -31.59
N GLY A 514 -31.52 17.87 -31.28
CA GLY A 514 -30.68 18.46 -30.21
C GLY A 514 -29.33 18.97 -30.70
N GLY A 515 -28.53 19.44 -29.77
CA GLY A 515 -27.29 20.19 -30.06
C GLY A 515 -27.54 21.61 -30.51
N SER A 516 -26.48 22.30 -30.92
CA SER A 516 -26.51 23.72 -31.31
C SER A 516 -26.82 23.89 -32.83
N GLY A 517 -26.57 22.83 -33.61
CA GLY A 517 -26.64 22.85 -35.07
C GLY A 517 -27.88 22.22 -35.64
N SER A 518 -27.86 21.98 -36.96
CA SER A 518 -28.94 21.33 -37.70
C SER A 518 -28.42 20.51 -38.88
N GLY A 519 -29.25 19.57 -39.37
CA GLY A 519 -28.96 18.78 -40.58
C GLY A 519 -27.95 17.66 -40.40
N LEU A 520 -27.50 17.34 -39.20
CA LEU A 520 -26.69 16.16 -38.96
C LEU A 520 -27.51 14.89 -39.13
N THR A 521 -27.01 13.97 -39.93
CA THR A 521 -27.49 12.58 -39.95
C THR A 521 -26.31 11.64 -39.70
N ILE A 522 -26.59 10.53 -39.08
CA ILE A 522 -25.57 9.56 -38.67
C ILE A 522 -25.90 8.15 -39.13
N THR A 523 -24.87 7.40 -39.48
CA THR A 523 -25.01 5.96 -39.80
C THR A 523 -24.90 5.18 -38.52
N LEU A 524 -25.87 4.33 -38.23
CA LEU A 524 -25.92 3.45 -37.05
C LEU A 524 -25.52 2.03 -37.43
N THR A 525 -24.65 1.42 -36.60
CA THR A 525 -24.47 -0.03 -36.51
C THR A 525 -25.14 -0.50 -35.23
N VAL A 526 -26.07 -1.43 -35.33
CA VAL A 526 -26.88 -1.87 -34.20
C VAL A 526 -26.66 -3.34 -33.86
N GLY A 527 -26.86 -3.69 -32.58
CA GLY A 527 -26.71 -5.05 -32.10
C GLY A 527 -27.22 -5.24 -30.69
N LYS A 528 -26.71 -6.27 -30.03
CA LYS A 528 -27.04 -6.57 -28.64
C LYS A 528 -26.18 -5.72 -27.72
N VAL A 529 -26.78 -5.06 -26.77
CA VAL A 529 -26.13 -4.14 -25.84
C VAL A 529 -26.57 -4.41 -24.41
N GLY A 530 -25.69 -4.20 -23.45
CA GLY A 530 -25.99 -4.14 -22.02
C GLY A 530 -25.89 -2.71 -21.51
N SER A 531 -26.95 -2.20 -20.89
CA SER A 531 -26.90 -0.96 -20.10
C SER A 531 -26.61 -1.31 -18.64
N VAL A 532 -25.47 -0.89 -18.14
CA VAL A 532 -24.98 -1.21 -16.80
C VAL A 532 -25.22 -0.04 -15.87
N ASN A 533 -25.94 -0.28 -14.78
CA ASN A 533 -26.21 0.72 -13.76
C ASN A 533 -25.34 0.48 -12.52
N THR A 534 -24.69 1.52 -12.05
CA THR A 534 -23.89 1.52 -10.81
C THR A 534 -24.60 2.28 -9.71
N PRO A 535 -24.50 1.87 -8.43
CA PRO A 535 -25.13 2.58 -7.31
C PRO A 535 -24.37 3.87 -6.92
N VAL A 536 -23.17 4.04 -7.46
CA VAL A 536 -22.29 5.19 -7.23
C VAL A 536 -21.77 5.71 -8.56
N ASN A 537 -21.32 6.94 -8.60
CA ASN A 537 -20.68 7.52 -9.76
C ASN A 537 -19.46 6.70 -10.17
N HIS A 538 -19.26 6.50 -11.44
CA HIS A 538 -18.11 5.80 -12.02
C HIS A 538 -17.19 6.78 -12.76
N ASP A 539 -15.92 6.42 -12.89
CA ASP A 539 -14.87 7.17 -13.61
C ASP A 539 -14.56 6.59 -15.01
N PHE A 540 -15.31 5.60 -15.47
CA PHE A 540 -15.05 4.92 -16.74
C PHE A 540 -15.25 5.81 -17.96
N ARG A 541 -14.41 5.60 -18.97
CA ARG A 541 -14.43 6.28 -20.27
C ARG A 541 -14.88 5.34 -21.38
N HIS A 542 -15.36 5.93 -22.47
CA HIS A 542 -15.60 5.21 -23.72
C HIS A 542 -14.27 4.57 -24.22
N GLY A 543 -14.34 3.32 -24.65
CA GLY A 543 -13.19 2.56 -25.16
C GLY A 543 -12.40 1.80 -24.09
N GLU A 544 -12.72 1.97 -22.82
CA GLU A 544 -12.13 1.17 -21.75
C GLU A 544 -12.77 -0.22 -21.67
N PHE A 545 -12.06 -1.16 -21.04
CA PHE A 545 -12.54 -2.53 -20.86
C PHE A 545 -12.86 -2.80 -19.39
N VAL A 546 -14.01 -3.42 -19.15
CA VAL A 546 -14.46 -3.85 -17.83
C VAL A 546 -14.76 -5.34 -17.81
N THR A 547 -14.42 -6.01 -16.72
CA THR A 547 -14.80 -7.41 -16.50
C THR A 547 -15.97 -7.46 -15.53
N ILE A 548 -17.05 -8.09 -15.93
CA ILE A 548 -18.24 -8.32 -15.12
C ILE A 548 -18.21 -9.76 -14.64
N ALA A 549 -18.58 -9.99 -13.38
CA ALA A 549 -18.69 -11.32 -12.80
C ALA A 549 -19.84 -11.41 -11.78
N GLY A 550 -20.26 -12.62 -11.47
CA GLY A 550 -21.31 -12.88 -10.48
C GLY A 550 -22.73 -12.81 -11.05
N CYS A 551 -22.90 -12.73 -12.37
CA CYS A 551 -24.20 -12.85 -13.03
C CYS A 551 -24.69 -14.29 -12.96
N ALA A 552 -25.76 -14.53 -12.23
CA ALA A 552 -26.32 -15.89 -12.04
C ALA A 552 -27.42 -16.23 -13.04
N THR A 553 -28.20 -15.24 -13.48
CA THR A 553 -29.34 -15.46 -14.39
C THR A 553 -28.90 -15.44 -15.84
N GLU A 554 -28.08 -14.47 -16.22
CA GLU A 554 -27.54 -14.34 -17.58
C GLU A 554 -26.00 -14.39 -17.49
N THR A 555 -25.46 -15.58 -17.54
CA THR A 555 -24.02 -15.85 -17.35
C THR A 555 -23.15 -15.34 -18.49
N THR A 556 -23.72 -15.00 -19.64
CA THR A 556 -22.99 -14.39 -20.77
C THR A 556 -22.42 -13.01 -20.42
N PHE A 557 -22.95 -12.36 -19.38
CA PHE A 557 -22.37 -11.13 -18.84
C PHE A 557 -21.12 -11.38 -17.98
N ASN A 558 -20.80 -12.59 -17.57
CA ASN A 558 -19.57 -12.89 -16.86
C ASN A 558 -18.39 -12.94 -17.85
N ASN A 559 -17.98 -11.77 -18.32
CA ASN A 559 -16.93 -11.62 -19.33
C ASN A 559 -16.32 -10.20 -19.27
N THR A 560 -15.31 -9.98 -20.09
CA THR A 560 -14.71 -8.66 -20.30
C THR A 560 -15.38 -7.97 -21.50
N PHE A 561 -15.79 -6.72 -21.33
CA PHE A 561 -16.50 -5.92 -22.31
C PHE A 561 -15.84 -4.57 -22.51
N GLU A 562 -15.91 -4.06 -23.73
CA GLU A 562 -15.60 -2.67 -24.05
C GLU A 562 -16.76 -1.76 -23.66
N ILE A 563 -16.46 -0.62 -23.04
CA ILE A 563 -17.42 0.44 -22.76
C ILE A 563 -17.63 1.25 -24.03
N ILE A 564 -18.82 1.12 -24.63
CA ILE A 564 -19.16 1.78 -25.89
C ILE A 564 -19.94 3.09 -25.73
N GLY A 565 -20.37 3.43 -24.52
CA GLY A 565 -21.07 4.70 -24.28
C GLY A 565 -21.13 5.04 -22.79
N THR A 566 -20.95 6.32 -22.48
CA THR A 566 -21.08 6.90 -21.13
C THR A 566 -21.80 8.24 -21.24
N ASN A 567 -23.06 8.31 -20.80
CA ASN A 567 -23.87 9.54 -20.82
C ASN A 567 -24.21 10.07 -19.44
N SER A 568 -23.90 9.31 -18.40
CA SER A 568 -24.09 9.71 -17.02
C SER A 568 -23.08 9.01 -16.13
N LEU A 569 -22.85 9.56 -14.95
CA LEU A 569 -21.90 8.98 -13.96
C LEU A 569 -22.42 7.71 -13.27
N GLY A 570 -23.70 7.39 -13.38
CA GLY A 570 -24.33 6.20 -12.79
C GLY A 570 -24.66 5.10 -13.80
N ASN A 571 -24.32 5.28 -15.08
CA ASN A 571 -24.66 4.32 -16.12
C ASN A 571 -23.66 4.36 -17.27
N PHE A 572 -23.34 3.19 -17.80
CA PHE A 572 -22.56 3.03 -19.02
C PHE A 572 -23.10 1.86 -19.88
N SER A 573 -22.72 1.83 -21.13
CA SER A 573 -23.16 0.83 -22.11
C SER A 573 -22.00 -0.05 -22.54
N ILE A 574 -22.26 -1.37 -22.68
CA ILE A 574 -21.30 -2.37 -23.15
C ILE A 574 -21.84 -3.09 -24.39
N ALA A 575 -20.96 -3.48 -25.32
CA ALA A 575 -21.30 -4.42 -26.38
C ALA A 575 -21.41 -5.83 -25.76
N ALA A 576 -22.59 -6.44 -25.83
CA ALA A 576 -22.83 -7.70 -25.14
C ALA A 576 -23.56 -8.70 -26.02
N ASN A 577 -23.21 -9.98 -25.90
CA ASN A 577 -23.93 -11.06 -26.60
C ASN A 577 -25.05 -11.69 -25.74
N ALA A 578 -25.54 -10.95 -24.75
CA ALA A 578 -26.57 -11.40 -23.83
C ALA A 578 -27.93 -11.57 -24.51
N GLY A 579 -28.80 -12.40 -23.95
CA GLY A 579 -30.16 -12.62 -24.41
C GLY A 579 -31.25 -12.15 -23.46
N ALA A 580 -30.89 -11.79 -22.21
CA ALA A 580 -31.82 -11.39 -21.15
C ALA A 580 -31.21 -10.37 -20.19
N THR A 581 -32.09 -9.65 -19.48
CA THR A 581 -31.68 -8.71 -18.42
C THR A 581 -31.22 -9.45 -17.18
N GLN A 582 -30.10 -9.04 -16.63
CA GLN A 582 -29.61 -9.51 -15.34
C GLN A 582 -30.13 -8.57 -14.24
N SER A 583 -30.99 -9.06 -13.42
CA SER A 583 -31.45 -8.40 -12.19
C SER A 583 -30.69 -8.91 -10.97
N PRO A 584 -30.62 -8.14 -9.88
CA PRO A 584 -30.05 -8.61 -8.64
C PRO A 584 -30.77 -9.88 -8.17
N THR A 585 -30.03 -10.92 -7.89
CA THR A 585 -30.58 -12.12 -7.25
C THR A 585 -30.47 -11.94 -5.75
N ALA A 586 -31.57 -12.00 -5.05
CA ALA A 586 -31.56 -12.03 -3.59
C ALA A 586 -30.86 -13.31 -3.10
N ASN A 587 -29.64 -13.19 -2.61
CA ASN A 587 -28.95 -14.31 -1.97
C ASN A 587 -29.39 -14.42 -0.50
N ASN A 588 -29.85 -15.61 -0.12
CA ASN A 588 -30.37 -15.89 1.20
C ASN A 588 -29.30 -15.82 2.29
N SER A 589 -29.64 -15.15 3.35
CA SER A 589 -29.08 -15.14 4.71
C SER A 589 -27.56 -15.41 4.87
N PHE A 590 -26.80 -14.38 5.09
CA PHE A 590 -25.43 -14.46 5.59
C PHE A 590 -25.39 -14.04 7.06
N THR A 591 -24.52 -14.70 7.82
CA THR A 591 -24.21 -14.33 9.19
C THR A 591 -23.02 -13.38 9.20
N THR A 592 -22.89 -12.59 10.26
CA THR A 592 -21.76 -11.67 10.46
C THR A 592 -20.39 -12.38 10.57
N SER A 593 -20.36 -13.71 10.53
CA SER A 593 -19.16 -14.55 10.58
C SER A 593 -18.66 -15.03 9.21
N LEU A 594 -19.23 -14.53 8.11
CA LEU A 594 -18.79 -14.88 6.76
C LEU A 594 -18.32 -13.64 6.00
N ILE A 595 -17.22 -13.79 5.27
CA ILE A 595 -16.76 -12.84 4.26
C ILE A 595 -16.86 -13.53 2.90
N VAL A 596 -17.63 -12.97 2.00
CA VAL A 596 -17.75 -13.45 0.63
C VAL A 596 -17.09 -12.45 -0.31
N ASP A 597 -16.14 -12.92 -1.09
CA ASP A 597 -15.47 -12.14 -2.14
C ASP A 597 -15.46 -12.96 -3.43
N SER A 598 -16.41 -12.68 -4.30
CA SER A 598 -16.55 -13.38 -5.58
C SER A 598 -15.38 -13.13 -6.55
N THR A 599 -14.51 -12.18 -6.25
CA THR A 599 -13.30 -11.89 -7.04
C THR A 599 -12.19 -12.93 -6.81
N LYS A 600 -12.34 -13.76 -5.79
CA LYS A 600 -11.31 -14.70 -5.37
C LYS A 600 -11.53 -16.08 -5.98
N ASN A 601 -10.42 -16.81 -6.07
CA ASN A 601 -10.40 -18.20 -6.49
C ASN A 601 -9.39 -18.97 -5.63
N TRP A 602 -9.66 -18.97 -4.31
CA TRP A 602 -8.82 -19.67 -3.34
C TRP A 602 -8.91 -21.19 -3.47
N ASN A 603 -7.90 -21.89 -2.99
CA ASN A 603 -8.06 -23.31 -2.72
C ASN A 603 -8.91 -23.50 -1.46
N THR A 604 -9.73 -24.55 -1.43
CA THR A 604 -10.53 -24.87 -0.25
C THR A 604 -9.62 -25.06 0.96
N ASN A 605 -9.94 -24.35 2.04
CA ASN A 605 -9.25 -24.39 3.33
C ASN A 605 -7.77 -23.90 3.33
N GLU A 606 -7.25 -23.30 2.26
CA GLU A 606 -5.87 -22.79 2.24
C GLU A 606 -5.61 -21.69 3.28
N HIS A 607 -6.65 -20.98 3.70
CA HIS A 607 -6.54 -19.89 4.68
C HIS A 607 -6.88 -20.29 6.12
N VAL A 608 -7.17 -21.54 6.38
CA VAL A 608 -7.50 -22.03 7.73
C VAL A 608 -6.34 -21.73 8.69
N GLY A 609 -6.68 -21.19 9.86
CA GLY A 609 -5.72 -20.80 10.89
C GLY A 609 -5.11 -19.42 10.70
N ARG A 610 -5.20 -18.81 9.51
CA ARG A 610 -4.82 -17.41 9.26
C ARG A 610 -5.80 -16.44 9.92
N VAL A 611 -5.37 -15.19 10.04
CA VAL A 611 -6.18 -14.11 10.61
C VAL A 611 -6.65 -13.20 9.49
N VAL A 612 -7.94 -12.93 9.44
CA VAL A 612 -8.48 -11.83 8.63
C VAL A 612 -8.67 -10.62 9.51
N PHE A 613 -8.14 -9.49 9.07
CA PHE A 613 -8.39 -8.18 9.64
C PHE A 613 -9.33 -7.41 8.72
N VAL A 614 -10.41 -6.86 9.26
CA VAL A 614 -11.40 -6.08 8.51
C VAL A 614 -11.42 -4.66 9.01
N GLN A 615 -11.38 -3.73 8.08
CA GLN A 615 -11.54 -2.31 8.30
C GLN A 615 -12.88 -1.86 7.73
N ALA A 616 -13.73 -1.29 8.58
CA ALA A 616 -15.02 -0.77 8.16
C ALA A 616 -14.89 0.51 7.33
N ALA A 617 -15.93 0.81 6.56
CA ALA A 617 -16.02 2.03 5.77
C ALA A 617 -15.90 3.31 6.63
N GLY A 618 -15.42 4.38 6.00
CA GLY A 618 -15.34 5.70 6.63
C GLY A 618 -14.21 5.87 7.64
N ASN A 619 -13.21 4.95 7.60
CA ASN A 619 -12.06 5.01 8.50
C ASN A 619 -12.45 5.10 9.98
N SER A 620 -13.65 4.63 10.33
CA SER A 620 -14.07 4.57 11.73
C SER A 620 -13.28 3.47 12.42
N PRO A 621 -12.40 3.85 13.32
CA PRO A 621 -11.52 2.90 13.95
C PRO A 621 -12.21 2.02 14.97
N THR A 622 -13.41 2.39 15.40
CA THR A 622 -14.23 1.61 16.36
C THR A 622 -14.90 0.38 15.73
N SER A 623 -14.89 0.29 14.39
CA SER A 623 -15.58 -0.76 13.65
C SER A 623 -14.63 -1.83 13.07
N ASN A 624 -13.35 -1.72 13.38
CA ASN A 624 -12.34 -2.66 12.89
C ASN A 624 -12.34 -3.94 13.72
N GLY A 625 -12.06 -5.07 13.07
CA GLY A 625 -11.98 -6.35 13.77
C GLY A 625 -11.03 -7.34 13.10
N ALA A 626 -10.41 -8.18 13.91
CA ALA A 626 -9.63 -9.32 13.42
C ALA A 626 -10.22 -10.62 13.93
N ARG A 627 -10.31 -11.62 13.06
CA ARG A 627 -10.80 -12.95 13.39
C ARG A 627 -9.94 -14.02 12.75
N ARG A 628 -9.87 -15.17 13.41
CA ARG A 628 -9.26 -16.37 12.83
C ARG A 628 -10.19 -16.96 11.77
N ILE A 629 -9.62 -17.39 10.66
CA ILE A 629 -10.33 -18.12 9.60
C ILE A 629 -10.40 -19.59 10.02
N THR A 630 -11.62 -20.13 10.06
CA THR A 630 -11.89 -21.52 10.45
C THR A 630 -12.15 -22.43 9.26
N ALA A 631 -12.61 -21.87 8.15
CA ALA A 631 -12.76 -22.55 6.86
C ALA A 631 -12.73 -21.53 5.73
N ASN A 632 -12.40 -21.97 4.52
CA ASN A 632 -12.66 -21.16 3.32
C ASN A 632 -13.02 -22.05 2.12
N THR A 633 -13.87 -21.49 1.25
CA THR A 633 -14.11 -21.97 -0.12
C THR A 633 -13.32 -21.11 -1.11
N ALA A 634 -13.55 -21.27 -2.41
CA ALA A 634 -12.93 -20.46 -3.43
C ALA A 634 -13.21 -18.95 -3.27
N THR A 635 -14.34 -18.57 -2.68
CA THR A 635 -14.81 -17.18 -2.60
C THR A 635 -15.27 -16.75 -1.20
N THR A 636 -15.26 -17.65 -0.22
CA THR A 636 -15.85 -17.38 1.09
C THR A 636 -14.88 -17.73 2.21
N LEU A 637 -14.73 -16.82 3.18
CA LEU A 637 -14.03 -17.06 4.44
C LEU A 637 -15.07 -17.27 5.54
N THR A 638 -14.89 -18.31 6.34
CA THR A 638 -15.65 -18.53 7.59
C THR A 638 -14.80 -18.10 8.77
N LEU A 639 -15.37 -17.25 9.64
CA LEU A 639 -14.67 -16.63 10.76
C LEU A 639 -14.98 -17.35 12.07
N SER A 640 -14.05 -17.31 13.02
CA SER A 640 -14.19 -17.90 14.36
C SER A 640 -15.33 -17.26 15.18
N SER A 641 -15.66 -16.01 14.92
CA SER A 641 -16.79 -15.29 15.53
C SER A 641 -17.20 -14.11 14.64
N ALA A 642 -18.37 -13.54 14.94
CA ALA A 642 -18.92 -12.42 14.18
C ALA A 642 -18.11 -11.13 14.33
N ILE A 643 -18.10 -10.32 13.27
CA ILE A 643 -17.67 -8.91 13.29
C ILE A 643 -18.90 -8.05 13.07
N THR A 644 -19.28 -7.24 14.05
CA THR A 644 -20.59 -6.59 14.12
C THR A 644 -20.74 -5.31 13.30
N SER A 645 -19.66 -4.77 12.76
CA SER A 645 -19.65 -3.42 12.16
C SER A 645 -19.19 -3.40 10.71
N MET A 646 -19.39 -4.48 9.98
CA MET A 646 -19.00 -4.56 8.57
C MET A 646 -20.12 -4.11 7.63
N SER A 647 -19.75 -3.38 6.59
CA SER A 647 -20.65 -2.93 5.53
C SER A 647 -20.28 -3.55 4.22
N HIS A 648 -21.27 -4.09 3.50
CA HIS A 648 -21.08 -4.67 2.18
C HIS A 648 -20.52 -3.62 1.19
N GLY A 649 -19.55 -4.02 0.38
CA GLY A 649 -18.97 -3.22 -0.70
C GLY A 649 -18.07 -2.06 -0.24
N THR A 650 -17.99 -1.78 1.07
CA THR A 650 -17.25 -0.63 1.58
C THR A 650 -16.20 -0.98 2.64
N SER A 651 -16.33 -2.12 3.31
CA SER A 651 -15.31 -2.61 4.23
C SER A 651 -14.21 -3.34 3.49
N ARG A 652 -12.97 -3.06 3.83
CA ARG A 652 -11.78 -3.72 3.30
C ARG A 652 -11.32 -4.81 4.24
N TYR A 653 -10.65 -5.83 3.72
CA TYR A 653 -10.01 -6.84 4.55
C TYR A 653 -8.61 -7.19 4.04
N ILE A 654 -7.78 -7.66 4.96
CA ILE A 654 -6.53 -8.36 4.66
C ILE A 654 -6.56 -9.72 5.32
N ILE A 655 -6.05 -10.74 4.62
CA ILE A 655 -5.69 -12.02 5.20
C ILE A 655 -4.21 -11.94 5.52
N GLN A 656 -3.87 -12.19 6.76
CA GLN A 656 -2.48 -12.17 7.22
C GLN A 656 -2.09 -13.50 7.86
N GLU A 657 -0.79 -13.78 7.92
CA GLU A 657 -0.29 -14.96 8.61
C GLU A 657 -0.72 -14.96 10.08
N ALA A 658 -0.80 -16.14 10.66
CA ALA A 658 -1.18 -16.29 12.07
C ALA A 658 -0.13 -15.73 13.02
N ARG A 659 1.17 -15.85 12.67
CA ARG A 659 2.26 -15.37 13.48
C ARG A 659 2.50 -13.89 13.28
N PRO A 660 2.37 -13.06 14.34
CA PRO A 660 2.67 -11.64 14.26
C PRO A 660 4.17 -11.39 14.05
N PHE A 661 4.49 -10.21 13.52
CA PHE A 661 5.87 -9.75 13.45
C PHE A 661 6.50 -9.67 14.85
N GLY A 662 7.65 -10.28 15.00
CA GLY A 662 8.41 -10.22 16.25
C GLY A 662 7.91 -11.10 17.38
N ALA A 663 6.93 -11.99 17.15
CA ALA A 663 6.57 -13.00 18.15
C ALA A 663 7.79 -13.89 18.46
N MET A 664 8.06 -14.08 19.74
CA MET A 664 9.23 -14.83 20.20
C MET A 664 9.10 -16.34 19.96
N CYS A 665 10.22 -17.05 19.98
CA CYS A 665 10.26 -18.52 20.06
C CYS A 665 10.42 -18.97 21.50
N ILE A 666 9.44 -19.65 22.06
CA ILE A 666 9.38 -19.99 23.49
C ILE A 666 10.20 -21.23 23.79
N ASN A 667 9.92 -22.33 23.09
CA ASN A 667 10.49 -23.64 23.37
C ASN A 667 11.82 -23.88 22.64
N LYS A 668 12.68 -22.90 22.65
CA LYS A 668 13.91 -22.85 21.88
C LYS A 668 15.06 -23.53 22.61
N VAL A 669 15.58 -24.62 22.08
CA VAL A 669 16.75 -25.30 22.64
C VAL A 669 18.03 -25.00 21.86
N VAL A 670 17.97 -24.96 20.54
CA VAL A 670 19.12 -24.72 19.65
C VAL A 670 18.78 -23.84 18.46
N GLU A 671 17.51 -23.71 18.08
CA GLU A 671 17.11 -23.09 16.83
C GLU A 671 16.38 -21.76 17.02
N ARG A 672 16.61 -20.86 16.05
CA ARG A 672 16.07 -19.49 16.07
C ARG A 672 14.59 -19.39 15.71
N SER A 673 14.01 -20.43 15.10
CA SER A 673 12.62 -20.41 14.65
C SER A 673 11.92 -21.76 14.89
N PRO A 674 10.65 -21.77 15.33
CA PRO A 674 9.83 -22.97 15.37
C PRO A 674 9.34 -23.40 13.98
N MET A 675 9.96 -22.93 12.93
CA MET A 675 9.70 -23.29 11.54
C MET A 675 10.73 -24.28 11.01
N GLY A 676 10.36 -25.01 9.97
CA GLY A 676 11.27 -25.91 9.27
C GLY A 676 10.65 -26.47 7.99
N TRP A 677 11.45 -27.29 7.32
CA TRP A 677 11.03 -28.04 6.17
C TRP A 677 10.94 -29.53 6.51
N ALA A 678 9.87 -30.18 6.11
CA ALA A 678 9.75 -31.61 6.34
C ALA A 678 10.77 -32.36 5.48
N SER A 679 11.50 -33.29 6.10
CA SER A 679 12.36 -34.25 5.39
C SER A 679 11.54 -35.44 4.86
N SER A 680 10.41 -35.72 5.50
CA SER A 680 9.41 -36.69 5.09
C SER A 680 8.15 -36.57 5.96
N GLY A 681 7.09 -37.29 5.58
CA GLY A 681 5.86 -37.37 6.36
C GLY A 681 5.11 -38.65 6.16
N SER A 682 4.17 -38.92 7.07
CA SER A 682 3.21 -40.03 7.00
C SER A 682 1.81 -39.54 7.40
N SER A 683 0.82 -40.41 7.38
CA SER A 683 -0.56 -40.07 7.80
C SER A 683 -0.65 -39.47 9.22
N THR A 684 0.36 -39.66 10.05
CA THR A 684 0.39 -39.19 11.45
C THR A 684 1.70 -38.58 11.87
N THR A 685 2.68 -38.44 10.99
CA THR A 685 3.99 -37.85 11.35
C THR A 685 4.48 -36.82 10.36
N LEU A 686 5.27 -35.88 10.85
CA LEU A 686 6.15 -35.01 10.09
C LEU A 686 7.56 -35.19 10.65
N VAL A 687 8.52 -35.49 9.77
CA VAL A 687 9.92 -35.67 10.12
C VAL A 687 10.72 -34.48 9.59
N ASP A 688 11.57 -33.89 10.42
CA ASP A 688 12.58 -32.93 10.04
C ASP A 688 13.93 -33.34 10.64
N THR A 689 14.78 -33.90 9.81
CA THR A 689 16.08 -34.43 10.23
C THR A 689 17.09 -33.35 10.59
N THR A 690 16.80 -32.09 10.30
CA THR A 690 17.65 -30.95 10.68
C THR A 690 17.46 -30.52 12.13
N LYS A 691 16.45 -31.05 12.81
CA LYS A 691 16.07 -30.70 14.17
C LYS A 691 16.70 -31.59 15.24
N ASN A 692 16.77 -31.03 16.44
CA ASN A 692 17.19 -31.76 17.63
C ASN A 692 16.36 -31.33 18.84
N TRP A 693 15.04 -31.61 18.78
CA TRP A 693 14.10 -31.23 19.84
C TRP A 693 14.24 -32.11 21.08
N ILE A 694 13.84 -31.59 22.22
CA ILE A 694 13.61 -32.40 23.40
C ILE A 694 12.34 -33.22 23.22
N ASN A 695 12.35 -34.48 23.67
CA ASN A 695 11.17 -35.35 23.62
C ASN A 695 9.98 -34.66 24.31
N ASN A 696 8.85 -34.63 23.60
CA ASN A 696 7.60 -34.01 24.04
C ASN A 696 7.69 -32.50 24.33
N GLN A 697 8.70 -31.82 23.83
CA GLN A 697 8.84 -30.35 23.95
C GLN A 697 7.63 -29.63 23.42
N TYR A 698 7.08 -30.08 22.29
CA TYR A 698 5.95 -29.47 21.60
C TYR A 698 4.64 -30.24 21.78
N GLN A 699 4.59 -31.18 22.72
CA GLN A 699 3.34 -31.88 23.02
C GLN A 699 2.23 -30.88 23.37
N ASN A 700 1.05 -31.08 22.83
CA ASN A 700 -0.14 -30.22 22.86
C ASN A 700 -0.04 -28.96 21.99
N CYS A 701 1.15 -28.48 21.61
CA CYS A 701 1.24 -27.39 20.65
C CYS A 701 0.61 -27.77 19.30
N ARG A 702 0.25 -26.79 18.50
CA ARG A 702 -0.25 -27.02 17.15
C ARG A 702 0.87 -26.89 16.14
N VAL A 703 0.87 -27.76 15.12
CA VAL A 703 1.70 -27.62 13.93
C VAL A 703 0.82 -27.23 12.75
N ARG A 704 1.31 -26.30 11.96
CA ARG A 704 0.67 -25.82 10.77
C ARG A 704 1.58 -25.98 9.57
N ILE A 705 1.04 -26.45 8.43
CA ILE A 705 1.76 -26.42 7.15
C ILE A 705 1.44 -25.09 6.47
N VAL A 706 2.49 -24.28 6.26
CA VAL A 706 2.35 -22.89 5.75
C VAL A 706 2.57 -22.80 4.24
N SER A 707 3.24 -23.79 3.63
CA SER A 707 3.35 -23.89 2.17
C SER A 707 3.71 -25.32 1.74
N GLY A 708 3.53 -25.63 0.47
CA GLY A 708 3.79 -26.95 -0.12
C GLY A 708 2.66 -27.95 0.13
N THR A 709 2.99 -29.24 0.00
CA THR A 709 2.00 -30.31 0.19
C THR A 709 1.42 -30.28 1.61
N GLY A 710 0.09 -30.25 1.70
CA GLY A 710 -0.61 -30.16 2.97
C GLY A 710 -0.77 -28.74 3.50
N GLU A 711 -0.51 -27.69 2.71
CA GLU A 711 -0.79 -26.30 3.10
C GLU A 711 -2.23 -26.16 3.64
N GLY A 712 -2.38 -25.47 4.79
CA GLY A 712 -3.65 -25.36 5.51
C GLY A 712 -3.89 -26.44 6.57
N ASN A 713 -3.03 -27.47 6.71
CA ASN A 713 -3.05 -28.32 7.89
C ASN A 713 -2.79 -27.45 9.14
N ASP A 714 -3.61 -27.64 10.16
CA ASP A 714 -3.48 -26.99 11.48
C ASP A 714 -3.99 -27.98 12.53
N VAL A 715 -3.09 -28.77 13.10
CA VAL A 715 -3.39 -29.92 13.94
C VAL A 715 -2.57 -29.91 15.23
N VAL A 716 -3.07 -30.61 16.27
CA VAL A 716 -2.38 -30.71 17.57
C VAL A 716 -1.30 -31.80 17.51
N ILE A 717 -0.12 -31.48 18.01
CA ILE A 717 1.00 -32.38 18.19
C ILE A 717 0.71 -33.25 19.44
N THR A 718 0.58 -34.53 19.25
CA THR A 718 0.34 -35.49 20.36
C THR A 718 1.62 -35.87 21.09
N SER A 719 2.76 -35.90 20.37
CA SER A 719 4.09 -36.15 20.94
C SER A 719 5.17 -35.67 19.95
N ASN A 720 6.38 -35.51 20.39
CA ASN A 720 7.53 -35.37 19.50
C ASN A 720 8.78 -36.06 20.00
N THR A 721 9.59 -36.53 19.05
CA THR A 721 10.99 -36.97 19.26
C THR A 721 11.95 -35.84 18.82
N PRO A 722 13.29 -36.02 18.86
CA PRO A 722 14.21 -35.00 18.39
C PRO A 722 14.02 -34.53 16.97
N THR A 723 13.45 -35.36 16.08
CA THR A 723 13.30 -35.05 14.66
C THR A 723 11.90 -35.24 14.12
N THR A 724 10.96 -35.71 14.94
CA THR A 724 9.63 -36.13 14.46
C THR A 724 8.51 -35.54 15.29
N LEU A 725 7.56 -34.87 14.64
CA LEU A 725 6.27 -34.47 15.23
C LEU A 725 5.25 -35.57 14.94
N THR A 726 4.50 -35.99 15.96
CA THR A 726 3.38 -36.95 15.83
C THR A 726 2.06 -36.23 16.04
N VAL A 727 1.11 -36.46 15.18
CA VAL A 727 -0.26 -35.93 15.21
C VAL A 727 -1.28 -37.06 15.13
N ALA A 728 -2.54 -36.78 15.46
CA ALA A 728 -3.59 -37.81 15.33
C ALA A 728 -3.87 -38.11 13.85
N SER A 729 -4.00 -37.10 13.03
CA SER A 729 -4.16 -37.20 11.58
C SER A 729 -3.98 -35.78 10.97
N TRP A 730 -3.62 -35.71 9.71
CA TRP A 730 -3.64 -34.46 8.92
C TRP A 730 -5.06 -34.25 8.40
N ASN A 731 -5.46 -32.96 8.33
CA ASN A 731 -6.82 -32.59 7.92
C ASN A 731 -6.92 -32.11 6.46
N VAL A 732 -5.79 -31.95 5.76
CA VAL A 732 -5.75 -31.57 4.33
C VAL A 732 -5.04 -32.66 3.51
N ALA A 733 -3.75 -32.79 3.64
CA ALA A 733 -2.94 -33.80 2.98
C ALA A 733 -1.72 -34.17 3.83
N THR A 734 -1.18 -35.35 3.62
CA THR A 734 0.06 -35.79 4.27
C THR A 734 1.23 -34.91 3.82
N PRO A 735 1.99 -34.27 4.73
CA PRO A 735 3.17 -33.53 4.40
C PRO A 735 4.26 -34.37 3.71
N ASP A 736 5.05 -33.75 2.86
CA ASP A 736 6.21 -34.32 2.19
C ASP A 736 7.42 -33.35 2.23
N THR A 737 8.45 -33.62 1.44
CA THR A 737 9.67 -32.80 1.39
C THR A 737 9.45 -31.37 0.87
N THR A 738 8.31 -31.07 0.27
CA THR A 738 7.93 -29.71 -0.17
C THR A 738 7.21 -28.91 0.91
N SER A 739 6.89 -29.56 2.05
CA SER A 739 6.08 -28.96 3.10
C SER A 739 6.95 -28.11 4.04
N LYS A 740 6.69 -26.82 4.08
CA LYS A 740 7.18 -25.94 5.14
C LYS A 740 6.17 -25.91 6.28
N TYR A 741 6.63 -26.06 7.50
CA TYR A 741 5.77 -26.08 8.68
C TYR A 741 6.17 -25.00 9.70
N GLU A 742 5.23 -24.67 10.58
CA GLU A 742 5.38 -23.80 11.73
C GLU A 742 4.72 -24.39 12.96
N ILE A 743 5.40 -24.35 14.10
CA ILE A 743 4.85 -24.76 15.40
C ILE A 743 4.34 -23.51 16.12
N MET A 744 3.09 -23.53 16.55
CA MET A 744 2.44 -22.47 17.29
C MET A 744 2.87 -22.54 18.77
N ASP A 745 4.04 -22.05 19.09
CA ASP A 745 4.54 -22.01 20.48
C ASP A 745 4.36 -20.66 21.17
N SER A 746 4.63 -19.57 20.48
CA SER A 746 4.62 -18.20 21.01
C SER A 746 3.32 -17.44 20.75
N TYR A 747 2.40 -18.00 20.01
CA TYR A 747 1.08 -17.45 19.74
C TYR A 747 0.03 -18.57 19.80
N GLY A 748 -1.20 -18.22 20.11
CA GLY A 748 -2.22 -19.25 20.29
C GLY A 748 -3.62 -18.70 20.44
N ILE A 749 -4.53 -19.61 20.79
CA ILE A 749 -5.96 -19.35 20.96
C ILE A 749 -6.34 -19.64 22.40
N VAL A 750 -7.07 -18.75 23.03
CA VAL A 750 -7.63 -18.99 24.34
C VAL A 750 -8.63 -20.15 24.24
N THR A 751 -8.38 -21.21 24.98
CA THR A 751 -9.24 -22.43 24.96
C THR A 751 -10.35 -22.38 26.03
N THR A 752 -10.10 -21.58 27.11
CA THR A 752 -11.10 -21.35 28.16
C THR A 752 -11.16 -19.85 28.42
N GLY A 753 -12.25 -19.21 27.96
CA GLY A 753 -12.43 -17.78 28.01
C GLY A 753 -13.07 -17.26 29.29
N SER A 754 -13.14 -15.93 29.44
CA SER A 754 -13.73 -15.09 30.46
C SER A 754 -12.77 -14.59 31.56
N GLY A 755 -11.44 -14.76 31.40
CA GLY A 755 -10.48 -14.20 32.35
C GLY A 755 -10.06 -12.77 31.98
N THR A 756 -9.88 -11.92 32.99
CA THR A 756 -9.23 -10.60 32.84
C THR A 756 -7.77 -10.63 33.32
N THR A 757 -7.43 -11.65 34.10
CA THR A 757 -6.09 -11.81 34.73
C THR A 757 -5.39 -13.11 34.32
N THR A 758 -6.07 -13.96 33.54
CA THR A 758 -5.52 -15.23 33.07
C THR A 758 -5.83 -15.46 31.58
N VAL A 759 -4.89 -16.08 30.90
CA VAL A 759 -5.05 -16.62 29.54
C VAL A 759 -4.82 -18.09 29.60
N THR A 760 -5.85 -18.90 29.33
CA THR A 760 -5.77 -20.37 29.35
C THR A 760 -5.76 -20.90 27.92
N ASP A 761 -4.71 -21.61 27.55
CA ASP A 761 -4.56 -22.28 26.26
C ASP A 761 -4.11 -23.72 26.49
N ALA A 762 -5.06 -24.66 26.37
CA ALA A 762 -4.81 -26.09 26.55
C ALA A 762 -3.89 -26.66 25.44
N ASN A 763 -3.73 -25.94 24.33
CA ASN A 763 -2.83 -26.30 23.24
C ASN A 763 -1.41 -25.73 23.46
N LYS A 764 -0.92 -25.77 24.70
CA LYS A 764 0.41 -25.30 25.08
C LYS A 764 1.11 -26.25 26.03
N ASN A 765 2.43 -26.13 26.05
CA ASN A 765 3.30 -26.81 27.01
C ASN A 765 4.44 -25.86 27.42
N PHE A 766 4.07 -24.74 28.07
CA PHE A 766 5.07 -23.75 28.49
C PHE A 766 5.91 -24.27 29.65
N PRO A 767 7.23 -24.02 29.66
CA PRO A 767 8.01 -24.19 30.88
C PRO A 767 7.49 -23.26 31.99
N THR A 768 7.32 -23.79 33.21
CA THR A 768 6.73 -23.03 34.33
C THR A 768 7.55 -21.77 34.65
N ASN A 769 6.88 -20.65 34.77
CA ASN A 769 7.42 -19.29 34.99
C ASN A 769 8.42 -18.79 33.93
N TYR A 770 8.63 -19.49 32.84
CA TYR A 770 9.54 -19.05 31.78
C TYR A 770 9.08 -17.74 31.08
N LEU A 771 7.78 -17.49 31.08
CA LEU A 771 7.19 -16.32 30.43
C LEU A 771 7.14 -15.09 31.34
N ALA A 772 7.47 -15.23 32.63
CA ALA A 772 7.46 -14.09 33.57
C ALA A 772 8.35 -12.94 33.08
N GLY A 773 7.83 -11.74 33.10
CA GLY A 773 8.50 -10.53 32.59
C GLY A 773 8.37 -10.29 31.09
N LYS A 774 7.92 -11.27 30.30
CA LYS A 774 7.67 -11.11 28.86
C LYS A 774 6.33 -10.41 28.60
N ARG A 775 6.11 -9.97 27.35
CA ARG A 775 4.89 -9.27 26.96
C ARG A 775 3.92 -10.22 26.27
N ILE A 776 2.64 -10.12 26.59
CA ILE A 776 1.54 -10.78 25.87
C ILE A 776 0.62 -9.74 25.27
N ARG A 777 0.12 -9.98 24.06
CA ARG A 777 -0.80 -9.10 23.36
C ARG A 777 -1.92 -9.90 22.70
N TYR A 778 -3.17 -9.39 22.76
CA TYR A 778 -4.31 -9.91 22.00
C TYR A 778 -4.25 -9.33 20.59
N ILE A 779 -4.19 -10.21 19.58
CA ILE A 779 -3.99 -9.85 18.17
C ILE A 779 -5.24 -10.08 17.30
N ALA A 780 -6.18 -10.89 17.74
CA ALA A 780 -7.46 -11.12 17.07
C ALA A 780 -8.50 -11.65 18.06
N GLY A 781 -9.77 -11.66 17.65
CA GLY A 781 -10.90 -12.10 18.45
C GLY A 781 -11.72 -10.95 19.02
N THR A 782 -12.82 -11.25 19.69
CA THR A 782 -13.75 -10.26 20.24
C THR A 782 -13.07 -9.34 21.24
N ALA A 783 -12.16 -9.86 22.06
CA ALA A 783 -11.40 -9.09 23.05
C ALA A 783 -10.49 -8.03 22.43
N SER A 784 -10.00 -8.24 21.22
CA SER A 784 -9.12 -7.29 20.53
C SER A 784 -9.87 -6.15 19.86
N SER A 785 -11.16 -6.31 19.56
CA SER A 785 -11.98 -5.32 18.84
C SER A 785 -12.65 -4.28 19.74
N SER A 786 -12.77 -4.54 21.04
CA SER A 786 -13.42 -3.62 21.98
C SER A 786 -12.52 -2.53 22.56
N ALA A 787 -11.37 -2.31 21.99
CA ALA A 787 -10.28 -1.51 22.55
C ALA A 787 -10.40 0.01 22.36
N SER A 788 -11.57 0.61 22.55
CA SER A 788 -11.59 2.07 22.67
C SER A 788 -10.98 2.58 23.99
N THR A 789 -10.83 1.73 25.01
CA THR A 789 -10.35 2.12 26.34
C THR A 789 -9.55 1.05 27.09
N ALA A 790 -9.43 -0.19 26.58
CA ALA A 790 -8.82 -1.30 27.28
C ALA A 790 -7.42 -1.65 26.74
N THR A 791 -6.50 -1.92 27.61
CA THR A 791 -5.18 -2.44 27.28
C THR A 791 -5.30 -3.84 26.70
N VAL A 792 -4.78 -4.04 25.50
CA VAL A 792 -4.71 -5.35 24.83
C VAL A 792 -3.34 -6.00 25.01
N GLU A 793 -2.45 -5.37 25.75
CA GLU A 793 -1.06 -5.81 26.02
C GLU A 793 -0.71 -5.69 27.49
N ALA A 794 -0.01 -6.68 28.03
CA ALA A 794 0.45 -6.68 29.42
C ALA A 794 1.78 -7.40 29.59
N THR A 795 2.46 -7.17 30.72
CA THR A 795 3.60 -7.97 31.16
C THR A 795 3.09 -9.23 31.88
N ILE A 796 3.60 -10.40 31.52
CA ILE A 796 3.26 -11.67 32.13
C ILE A 796 3.88 -11.72 33.53
N THR A 797 3.06 -12.03 34.53
CA THR A 797 3.51 -12.16 35.93
C THR A 797 4.04 -13.56 36.24
N SER A 798 3.37 -14.59 35.73
CA SER A 798 3.77 -15.98 35.88
C SER A 798 3.08 -16.86 34.86
N ASN A 799 3.50 -18.11 34.73
CA ASN A 799 2.79 -19.10 33.92
C ASN A 799 2.97 -20.52 34.44
N THR A 800 1.95 -21.34 34.18
CA THR A 800 2.03 -22.81 34.18
C THR A 800 2.17 -23.32 32.74
N ALA A 801 2.08 -24.63 32.51
CA ALA A 801 2.17 -25.20 31.18
C ALA A 801 1.07 -24.72 30.22
N THR A 802 -0.11 -24.37 30.71
CA THR A 802 -1.28 -24.00 29.90
C THR A 802 -1.95 -22.69 30.29
N VAL A 803 -1.53 -22.07 31.39
CA VAL A 803 -2.11 -20.83 31.91
C VAL A 803 -1.08 -19.76 32.05
N ILE A 804 -1.35 -18.60 31.50
CA ILE A 804 -0.54 -17.37 31.64
C ILE A 804 -1.27 -16.43 32.60
N THR A 805 -0.62 -15.95 33.62
CA THR A 805 -1.13 -14.97 34.59
C THR A 805 -0.61 -13.57 34.22
N ILE A 806 -1.53 -12.62 34.17
CA ILE A 806 -1.28 -11.25 33.73
C ILE A 806 -1.96 -10.25 34.68
N PRO A 807 -1.56 -8.99 34.72
CA PRO A 807 -2.37 -7.91 35.22
C PRO A 807 -3.70 -7.81 34.45
N THR A 808 -4.66 -7.09 35.00
CA THR A 808 -5.98 -6.96 34.39
C THR A 808 -5.89 -6.43 32.95
N LEU A 809 -6.40 -7.20 32.00
CA LEU A 809 -6.64 -6.82 30.61
C LEU A 809 -8.14 -6.86 30.29
N THR A 810 -8.50 -6.53 29.05
CA THR A 810 -9.84 -6.82 28.54
C THR A 810 -10.15 -8.30 28.71
N SER A 811 -11.40 -8.62 29.09
CA SER A 811 -11.84 -10.02 29.25
C SER A 811 -11.63 -10.78 27.94
N ASN A 812 -10.97 -11.92 28.01
CA ASN A 812 -10.73 -12.78 26.86
C ASN A 812 -11.91 -13.76 26.64
N SER A 813 -11.95 -14.35 25.46
CA SER A 813 -12.94 -15.34 25.03
C SER A 813 -12.26 -16.43 24.22
N THR A 814 -12.94 -17.52 23.95
CA THR A 814 -12.38 -18.65 23.19
C THR A 814 -12.05 -18.35 21.74
N ASP A 815 -12.42 -17.17 21.22
CA ASP A 815 -11.99 -16.63 19.93
C ASP A 815 -10.77 -15.71 20.02
N THR A 816 -10.29 -15.42 21.24
CA THR A 816 -9.14 -14.55 21.45
C THR A 816 -7.86 -15.21 20.99
N PHE A 817 -7.19 -14.57 20.05
CA PHE A 817 -5.90 -14.95 19.53
C PHE A 817 -4.84 -14.04 20.16
N TYR A 818 -3.75 -14.61 20.67
CA TYR A 818 -2.71 -13.87 21.38
C TYR A 818 -1.31 -14.21 20.88
N ALA A 819 -0.36 -13.32 21.14
CA ALA A 819 1.05 -13.58 20.89
C ALA A 819 1.89 -13.10 22.07
N ILE A 820 3.07 -13.73 22.25
CA ILE A 820 4.05 -13.44 23.28
C ILE A 820 5.29 -12.86 22.62
N TYR A 821 5.79 -11.76 23.19
CA TYR A 821 6.95 -11.01 22.70
C TYR A 821 8.06 -11.01 23.75
N GLU A 822 9.28 -11.30 23.32
CA GLU A 822 10.44 -11.33 24.20
C GLU A 822 11.05 -9.94 24.42
N ILE A 823 10.99 -9.11 23.39
CA ILE A 823 11.64 -7.81 23.40
C ILE A 823 10.92 -6.88 24.35
N PRO A 824 11.61 -6.23 25.27
CA PRO A 824 11.04 -5.20 26.12
C PRO A 824 10.39 -4.11 25.27
N ALA A 825 9.34 -3.51 25.82
CA ALA A 825 8.76 -2.33 25.22
C ALA A 825 9.84 -1.28 24.94
N ARG A 826 9.78 -0.67 23.77
CA ARG A 826 10.70 0.40 23.39
C ARG A 826 10.33 1.68 24.15
N SER A 827 11.29 2.57 24.29
CA SER A 827 11.10 3.83 24.98
C SER A 827 11.54 5.00 24.09
N THR A 828 11.56 6.20 24.62
CA THR A 828 11.98 7.42 23.89
C THR A 828 13.40 7.29 23.32
N GLY A 829 13.65 7.89 22.17
CA GLY A 829 14.96 7.81 21.50
C GLY A 829 15.13 6.53 20.68
N ILE A 830 14.08 6.12 19.96
CA ILE A 830 14.08 4.98 19.05
C ILE A 830 14.25 5.39 17.61
N ASP A 831 14.71 4.47 16.78
CA ASP A 831 14.73 4.55 15.32
C ASP A 831 14.45 3.16 14.75
N LEU A 832 14.20 3.07 13.45
CA LEU A 832 14.08 1.81 12.73
C LEU A 832 14.66 1.99 11.33
N ARG A 833 15.59 1.12 10.95
CA ARG A 833 16.20 1.17 9.62
C ARG A 833 16.29 -0.20 9.01
N TRP A 834 15.94 -0.28 7.75
CA TRP A 834 16.14 -1.45 6.95
C TRP A 834 17.52 -1.43 6.31
N LEU A 835 18.27 -2.50 6.47
CA LEU A 835 19.63 -2.63 5.95
C LEU A 835 19.60 -3.13 4.50
N PHE A 836 19.13 -2.29 3.58
CA PHE A 836 18.95 -2.67 2.17
C PHE A 836 20.20 -2.46 1.31
N GLY A 837 21.08 -1.56 1.67
CA GLY A 837 22.27 -1.22 0.91
C GLY A 837 23.59 -1.76 1.49
N VAL A 838 23.50 -2.51 2.57
CA VAL A 838 24.70 -3.10 3.24
C VAL A 838 25.45 -3.99 2.26
N SER A 839 26.78 -3.91 2.25
CA SER A 839 27.64 -4.69 1.34
C SER A 839 27.69 -6.17 1.68
N ASP A 840 27.42 -6.55 2.94
CA ASP A 840 27.31 -7.95 3.35
C ASP A 840 26.02 -8.56 2.81
N GLU A 841 26.13 -9.39 1.79
CA GLU A 841 25.00 -10.04 1.11
C GLU A 841 24.12 -10.90 2.04
N ASN A 842 24.64 -11.36 3.18
CA ASN A 842 23.84 -12.11 4.17
C ASN A 842 22.94 -11.20 5.02
N LYS A 843 23.27 -9.91 5.10
CA LYS A 843 22.53 -8.91 5.86
C LYS A 843 21.63 -8.06 4.98
N LYS A 844 22.06 -7.85 3.75
CA LYS A 844 21.43 -6.99 2.76
C LYS A 844 19.96 -7.33 2.55
N GLY A 845 19.10 -6.35 2.79
CA GLY A 845 17.66 -6.48 2.61
C GLY A 845 16.97 -7.47 3.57
N ARG A 846 17.71 -8.07 4.48
CA ARG A 846 17.23 -9.09 5.40
C ARG A 846 16.86 -8.53 6.76
N TRP A 847 17.59 -7.53 7.25
CA TRP A 847 17.50 -7.09 8.63
C TRP A 847 16.94 -5.67 8.77
N LEU A 848 16.10 -5.49 9.79
CA LEU A 848 15.79 -4.19 10.37
C LEU A 848 16.61 -4.03 11.64
N ILE A 849 17.27 -2.88 11.80
CA ILE A 849 17.96 -2.51 13.03
C ILE A 849 17.17 -1.43 13.76
N SER A 850 17.10 -1.54 15.07
CA SER A 850 16.39 -0.55 15.90
C SER A 850 17.05 -0.36 17.26
N PRO A 851 17.52 0.85 17.59
CA PRO A 851 17.91 1.18 18.96
C PRO A 851 16.70 1.06 19.87
N ARG A 852 16.91 0.53 21.09
CA ARG A 852 15.84 0.27 22.05
C ARG A 852 15.33 1.56 22.74
N GLY A 853 16.16 2.58 22.84
CA GLY A 853 15.82 3.84 23.52
C GLY A 853 15.78 3.71 25.06
N GLY A 854 15.19 4.69 25.73
CA GLY A 854 14.95 4.66 27.18
C GLY A 854 16.21 4.65 28.05
N GLY A 855 17.30 5.21 27.56
CA GLY A 855 18.58 5.13 28.25
C GLY A 855 19.36 3.83 28.03
N SER A 856 18.89 2.98 27.10
CA SER A 856 19.56 1.75 26.70
C SER A 856 20.62 2.02 25.64
N ASN A 857 21.68 1.22 25.62
CA ASN A 857 22.70 1.17 24.55
C ASN A 857 22.54 -0.06 23.67
N VAL A 858 21.34 -0.67 23.67
CA VAL A 858 21.02 -1.89 22.94
C VAL A 858 20.40 -1.56 21.60
N PHE A 859 20.86 -2.23 20.55
CA PHE A 859 20.26 -2.24 19.22
C PHE A 859 19.66 -3.63 18.97
N ASP A 860 18.38 -3.68 18.66
CA ASP A 860 17.68 -4.92 18.32
C ASP A 860 17.70 -5.11 16.80
N ILE A 861 17.84 -6.35 16.37
CA ILE A 861 17.83 -6.75 14.97
C ILE A 861 16.63 -7.65 14.75
N TYR A 862 15.81 -7.32 13.74
CA TYR A 862 14.70 -8.13 13.31
C TYR A 862 15.03 -8.77 11.96
N ASP A 863 14.89 -10.09 11.87
CA ASP A 863 15.14 -10.89 10.67
C ASP A 863 13.84 -11.09 9.90
N ILE A 864 13.71 -10.42 8.76
CA ILE A 864 12.49 -10.42 7.94
C ILE A 864 12.15 -11.83 7.42
N PRO A 865 13.07 -12.63 6.84
CA PRO A 865 12.76 -13.96 6.34
C PRO A 865 12.22 -14.92 7.40
N THR A 866 12.79 -14.91 8.59
CA THR A 866 12.37 -15.81 9.67
C THR A 866 11.27 -15.24 10.55
N ASN A 867 10.91 -13.98 10.36
CA ASN A 867 9.93 -13.26 11.18
C ASN A 867 10.28 -13.30 12.68
N THR A 868 11.58 -13.10 13.02
CA THR A 868 12.07 -13.19 14.41
C THR A 868 12.99 -12.05 14.76
N TRP A 869 13.01 -11.69 16.06
CA TRP A 869 14.05 -10.84 16.60
C TRP A 869 15.29 -11.68 16.94
N GLU A 870 16.48 -11.09 16.74
CA GLU A 870 17.73 -11.71 17.19
C GLU A 870 17.76 -11.82 18.71
N ILE A 871 18.28 -12.95 19.21
CA ILE A 871 18.30 -13.25 20.65
C ILE A 871 19.41 -12.49 21.34
N THR A 872 20.50 -12.26 20.64
CA THR A 872 21.65 -11.49 21.11
C THR A 872 21.64 -10.15 20.39
N PRO A 873 20.87 -9.18 20.92
CA PRO A 873 20.90 -7.85 20.36
C PRO A 873 22.29 -7.26 20.49
N PHE A 874 22.67 -6.42 19.54
CA PHE A 874 23.94 -5.72 19.61
C PHE A 874 23.92 -4.73 20.77
N ILE A 875 24.96 -4.77 21.61
CA ILE A 875 25.15 -3.84 22.72
C ILE A 875 26.33 -2.93 22.39
N SER A 876 26.08 -1.63 22.26
CA SER A 876 27.16 -0.68 22.06
C SER A 876 28.16 -0.73 23.22
N PRO A 877 29.45 -0.86 22.96
CA PRO A 877 30.47 -0.92 24.00
C PRO A 877 30.61 0.40 24.77
N TYR A 878 30.08 1.48 24.25
CA TYR A 878 30.09 2.77 24.93
C TYR A 878 28.90 2.88 25.89
N THR A 879 29.08 3.41 27.08
CA THR A 879 28.03 3.70 28.07
C THR A 879 27.17 4.88 27.63
N GLN A 880 26.43 4.69 26.53
CA GLN A 880 25.62 5.75 25.97
C GLN A 880 24.16 5.49 26.28
N THR A 881 23.49 6.49 26.70
CA THR A 881 22.08 6.46 26.97
C THR A 881 21.37 7.05 25.75
N LEU A 882 20.78 6.22 24.90
CA LEU A 882 19.91 6.67 23.83
C LEU A 882 18.56 7.10 24.43
N THR A 883 18.29 8.40 24.40
CA THR A 883 17.13 9.02 25.05
C THR A 883 16.39 9.94 24.08
N THR A 884 15.36 10.61 24.56
CA THR A 884 14.75 11.73 23.85
C THR A 884 15.83 12.74 23.45
N GLY A 885 15.94 13.02 22.16
CA GLY A 885 16.98 13.92 21.63
C GLY A 885 18.15 13.21 20.95
N SER A 886 18.25 11.89 21.02
CA SER A 886 19.12 11.12 20.12
C SER A 886 18.63 11.27 18.69
N MET A 887 19.56 11.45 17.74
CA MET A 887 19.27 11.57 16.31
C MET A 887 19.95 10.44 15.57
N TYR A 888 19.38 10.05 14.44
CA TYR A 888 19.82 8.89 13.67
C TYR A 888 19.84 9.20 12.18
N ALA A 889 20.84 8.66 11.49
CA ALA A 889 20.90 8.70 10.03
C ALA A 889 21.55 7.43 9.48
N TYR A 890 20.94 6.83 8.50
CA TYR A 890 21.49 5.71 7.73
C TYR A 890 21.98 6.22 6.38
N ASP A 891 23.17 5.82 5.96
CA ASP A 891 23.76 6.31 4.71
C ASP A 891 23.29 5.55 3.46
N GLY A 892 22.44 4.57 3.66
CA GLY A 892 21.95 3.71 2.59
C GLY A 892 22.89 2.57 2.20
N ASP A 893 24.09 2.52 2.79
CA ASP A 893 25.09 1.47 2.58
C ASP A 893 25.50 0.82 3.91
N ASP A 894 26.73 0.99 4.36
CA ASP A 894 27.30 0.25 5.50
C ASP A 894 27.36 1.02 6.80
N SER A 895 26.92 2.28 6.84
CA SER A 895 27.08 3.13 8.01
C SER A 895 25.79 3.66 8.58
N TYR A 896 25.63 3.51 9.89
CA TYR A 896 24.54 4.05 10.66
C TYR A 896 25.06 5.04 11.69
N PHE A 897 24.69 6.28 11.57
CA PHE A 897 25.11 7.36 12.46
C PHE A 897 24.08 7.62 13.52
N PHE A 898 24.55 7.92 14.74
CA PHE A 898 23.68 8.31 15.84
C PHE A 898 24.36 9.27 16.80
N THR A 899 23.56 10.06 17.47
CA THR A 899 24.04 10.94 18.53
C THR A 899 23.67 10.39 19.89
N LYS A 900 24.56 10.55 20.86
CA LYS A 900 24.25 10.36 22.25
C LYS A 900 23.55 11.61 22.76
N ASP A 901 22.43 11.47 23.43
CA ASP A 901 21.73 12.53 24.15
C ASP A 901 22.08 13.97 23.73
N ALA A 902 21.98 14.92 24.64
CA ALA A 902 22.24 16.34 24.40
C ALA A 902 23.72 16.72 24.17
N THR A 903 24.67 15.79 24.16
CA THR A 903 26.11 16.15 24.19
C THR A 903 26.69 16.48 22.81
N GLY A 904 25.96 16.22 21.74
CA GLY A 904 26.42 16.47 20.37
C GLY A 904 27.52 15.53 19.87
N ARG A 905 27.88 14.48 20.62
CA ARG A 905 28.81 13.46 20.16
C ARG A 905 28.15 12.61 19.10
N LEU A 906 28.81 12.50 17.94
CA LEU A 906 28.39 11.67 16.81
C LEU A 906 29.16 10.35 16.85
N TYR A 907 28.43 9.27 16.64
CA TYR A 907 28.97 7.93 16.52
C TYR A 907 28.57 7.31 15.21
N GLU A 908 29.41 6.47 14.69
CA GLU A 908 29.17 5.62 13.52
C GLU A 908 29.14 4.16 13.97
N LEU A 909 28.12 3.45 13.55
CA LEU A 909 28.01 2.01 13.61
C LEU A 909 28.26 1.45 12.21
N ASP A 910 29.33 0.69 12.06
CA ASP A 910 29.61 -0.13 10.88
C ASP A 910 28.64 -1.33 10.91
N LEU A 911 27.76 -1.41 9.93
CA LEU A 911 26.71 -2.43 9.86
C LEU A 911 27.21 -3.81 9.41
N ASN A 912 28.41 -3.89 8.84
CA ASN A 912 29.00 -5.18 8.49
C ASN A 912 29.62 -5.86 9.71
N THR A 913 30.33 -5.09 10.52
CA THR A 913 31.08 -5.58 11.67
C THR A 913 30.39 -5.36 13.02
N PHE A 914 29.34 -4.51 13.06
CA PHE A 914 28.70 -3.98 14.27
C PHE A 914 29.67 -3.28 15.21
N LYS A 915 30.73 -2.69 14.69
CA LYS A 915 31.68 -1.90 15.46
C LYS A 915 31.21 -0.45 15.54
N VAL A 916 31.22 0.10 16.74
CA VAL A 916 30.90 1.51 16.97
C VAL A 916 32.18 2.30 17.14
N GLU A 917 32.30 3.42 16.45
CA GLU A 917 33.40 4.35 16.53
C GLU A 917 32.90 5.79 16.75
N SER A 918 33.75 6.66 17.32
CA SER A 918 33.42 8.07 17.41
C SER A 918 33.64 8.73 16.06
N ALA A 919 32.58 9.31 15.50
CA ALA A 919 32.61 9.99 14.20
C ALA A 919 32.82 11.51 14.33
N GLY A 920 32.86 12.05 15.55
CA GLY A 920 33.13 13.45 15.79
C GLY A 920 32.16 14.13 16.78
N ILE A 921 32.13 15.45 16.76
CA ILE A 921 31.27 16.26 17.60
C ILE A 921 30.51 17.25 16.74
N ILE A 922 29.19 17.25 16.85
CA ILE A 922 28.34 18.28 16.26
C ILE A 922 28.64 19.60 16.98
N PRO A 923 28.80 20.74 16.26
CA PRO A 923 29.34 22.00 16.83
C PRO A 923 28.55 22.63 17.99
N TYR A 924 27.42 22.05 18.36
CA TYR A 924 26.60 22.55 19.47
C TYR A 924 25.90 21.41 20.21
N ALA A 925 25.63 21.62 21.50
CA ALA A 925 24.87 20.70 22.33
C ALA A 925 23.39 20.77 21.99
N HIS A 926 22.75 19.59 21.81
CA HIS A 926 21.31 19.48 21.68
C HIS A 926 20.65 19.54 23.06
N GLY A 927 19.57 20.30 23.20
CA GLY A 927 18.77 20.29 24.42
C GLY A 927 18.09 18.95 24.67
N THR A 928 17.79 18.62 25.93
CA THR A 928 17.24 17.33 26.36
C THR A 928 15.78 17.04 25.96
N ALA A 929 15.09 17.99 25.36
CA ALA A 929 13.65 17.95 25.08
C ALA A 929 13.33 17.97 23.58
N ILE A 930 14.07 17.21 22.76
CA ILE A 930 13.92 17.25 21.30
C ILE A 930 13.14 16.05 20.83
N LEU A 931 11.98 16.29 20.23
CA LEU A 931 11.21 15.32 19.50
C LEU A 931 11.48 15.51 17.99
N GLY A 932 11.65 14.41 17.29
CA GLY A 932 11.85 14.38 15.84
C GLY A 932 13.32 14.24 15.41
N ASN A 933 13.52 13.62 14.25
CA ASN A 933 14.85 13.42 13.67
C ASN A 933 15.29 14.67 12.92
N ARG A 934 16.48 15.16 13.23
CA ARG A 934 17.09 16.35 12.62
C ARG A 934 18.43 16.06 11.97
N MET A 935 18.71 14.83 11.71
CA MET A 935 19.92 14.37 11.08
C MET A 935 19.57 13.53 9.86
N VAL A 936 20.20 13.80 8.73
CA VAL A 936 19.95 13.08 7.50
C VAL A 936 21.22 13.04 6.65
N ILE A 937 21.42 11.94 5.93
CA ILE A 937 22.47 11.80 4.94
C ILE A 937 21.86 11.95 3.55
N VAL A 938 22.49 12.80 2.74
CA VAL A 938 22.13 13.02 1.35
C VAL A 938 23.31 12.63 0.49
N LYS A 939 23.08 11.78 -0.50
CA LYS A 939 24.05 11.41 -1.53
C LYS A 939 23.84 12.34 -2.72
N THR A 940 24.87 13.05 -3.09
CA THR A 940 24.83 13.98 -4.24
C THR A 940 25.00 13.22 -5.55
N VAL A 941 24.72 13.88 -6.69
CA VAL A 941 24.80 13.29 -8.04
C VAL A 941 26.21 12.76 -8.37
N ASP A 942 27.22 13.41 -7.84
CA ASP A 942 28.64 12.99 -7.95
C ASP A 942 29.02 11.86 -7.00
N GLY A 943 28.06 11.33 -6.25
CA GLY A 943 28.21 10.20 -5.33
C GLY A 943 28.75 10.57 -3.96
N LEU A 944 28.99 11.83 -3.67
CA LEU A 944 29.42 12.28 -2.34
C LEU A 944 28.27 12.20 -1.34
N LYS A 945 28.56 11.80 -0.12
CA LYS A 945 27.58 11.73 0.96
C LYS A 945 27.81 12.84 1.97
N TYR A 946 26.78 13.65 2.17
CA TYR A 946 26.79 14.72 3.17
C TYR A 946 25.85 14.37 4.32
N LEU A 947 26.33 14.52 5.55
CA LEU A 947 25.52 14.48 6.75
C LEU A 947 25.04 15.90 7.04
N TYR A 948 23.74 16.09 7.06
CA TYR A 948 23.08 17.34 7.43
C TYR A 948 22.49 17.24 8.83
N VAL A 949 22.67 18.28 9.64
CA VAL A 949 22.15 18.37 11.00
C VAL A 949 21.51 19.74 11.21
N MET A 950 20.31 19.77 11.77
CA MET A 950 19.57 20.99 12.07
C MET A 950 19.64 21.32 13.56
N ARG A 951 19.95 22.57 13.90
CA ARG A 951 19.95 23.04 15.28
C ARG A 951 18.54 23.19 15.84
N HIS A 952 18.36 22.79 17.11
CA HIS A 952 17.05 22.79 17.77
C HIS A 952 16.40 24.15 17.95
N THR A 953 17.13 25.13 18.43
CA THR A 953 16.60 26.46 18.79
C THR A 953 17.09 27.56 17.86
N GLY A 954 17.72 27.19 16.75
CA GLY A 954 18.31 28.14 15.81
C GLY A 954 17.80 27.95 14.39
N GLN A 955 18.15 28.86 13.55
CA GLN A 955 17.90 28.85 12.12
C GLN A 955 19.11 28.29 11.36
N GLU A 956 19.86 27.41 11.99
CA GLU A 956 21.16 26.95 11.51
C GLU A 956 21.07 25.49 11.11
N MET A 957 21.49 25.20 9.90
CA MET A 957 21.70 23.87 9.38
C MET A 957 23.20 23.69 9.12
N TRP A 958 23.72 22.56 9.56
CA TRP A 958 25.11 22.20 9.42
C TRP A 958 25.25 21.02 8.50
N ARG A 959 26.31 20.98 7.68
CA ARG A 959 26.65 19.78 6.92
C ARG A 959 28.11 19.41 7.10
N THR A 960 28.41 18.14 7.00
CA THR A 960 29.75 17.63 6.88
C THR A 960 29.81 16.60 5.75
N LEU A 961 30.91 16.58 5.03
CA LEU A 961 31.15 15.56 4.02
C LEU A 961 31.56 14.26 4.72
N LYS A 962 30.98 13.15 4.32
CA LYS A 962 31.42 11.83 4.74
C LYS A 962 32.61 11.41 3.88
N PHE A 963 33.78 11.25 4.50
CA PHE A 963 35.03 10.88 3.82
C PHE A 963 35.39 9.40 4.07
N TRP A 964 34.65 8.42 3.62
CA TRP A 964 35.08 7.02 3.61
C TRP A 964 34.20 6.13 2.75
#